data_9b577f092b17e18a41c4db4ce39a2048
#
_entry.id   9b577f092b17e18a41c4db4ce39a2048
#
_cell.length_a   1.000
_cell.length_b   1.000
_cell.length_c   1.000
_cell.angle_alpha   90.00
_cell.angle_beta   90.00
_cell.angle_gamma   90.00
#
_symmetry.space_group_name_H-M   'P 1'
#
loop_
_entity.id
_entity.type
_entity.pdbx_description
1 polymer ?
#
loop_
_entity_poly.entity_id
_entity_poly.type
_entity_poly.pdbx_seq_one_letter_code
_entity_poly.pdbx_strand_id
1 'polypeptide(L)'
;KAPDYLARAIFRDEKDEGQELSQPRFGPGATHIVFVRGGGPNRAGEIPNPVSDPGGASQAVWIARIDGSGKPRKIGEGEDPHISPDGKTVAFVKAAKIWSAPAEGEGEASELAKTRGSVGALRWSPQGDKLAFVSDRGDHSFIGVYSFANKAVHYLDPGLGHDGEPVWSPDGRRVAFLRSANERQVLPFIPQREALPWSIRIADAETGEGRLVFQADEGRGSAFHGVVAENQIFWAKGDRLVFPWEKNGWTQLYSVSVSGGAATLLTPGDFEVEHAQLSHDGSAVLFSSNQDDIDRRHLWRVSVVAGPPSSITSGKGLEWSPVEAGDGGALAFLSSDAKRPAQAMVKVGDEAPRALAPETLPRGFPSDALVEPEPVVISASDGMRIHAQLFRPKSHRPSERHKAAIFFHGGSRRQMLLGWHYMYYYHNSYAMNQYLASRGYVVLSVNYRSGIGYGLDFREAIDYGANGASELRDVVGAGLYLRGRDDVDPDRIALWGGSYGGYLTALGLARASDLFAAGVDVHGVHDWNVVIRNFVPSYQAEKHAEVARRAFESSPMASIASWRSPVLLIHGDDDRNVPFSESVDLAEVLAKQGVQYEELVFPDDVHDFLLHKNWLAAFEASANFLDRKLGSRTPTTNQP
;
A
#
# COMPACT_ATOMS: atom_id res chain seq x y z
N LYS A 1 -21.86 -19.69 -10.34
CA LYS A 1 -22.57 -18.38 -10.25
C LYS A 1 -22.09 -17.51 -9.07
N ALA A 2 -21.56 -18.09 -7.98
CA ALA A 2 -20.99 -17.33 -6.86
C ALA A 2 -19.75 -16.50 -7.25
N PRO A 3 -18.84 -16.96 -8.15
CA PRO A 3 -17.64 -16.24 -8.54
C PRO A 3 -17.88 -14.91 -9.23
N ASP A 4 -18.75 -14.90 -10.24
CA ASP A 4 -19.09 -13.68 -10.99
C ASP A 4 -19.69 -12.61 -10.08
N TYR A 5 -20.50 -13.07 -9.12
CA TYR A 5 -21.14 -12.17 -8.18
C TYR A 5 -20.15 -11.60 -7.16
N LEU A 6 -19.24 -12.44 -6.64
CA LEU A 6 -18.22 -12.01 -5.70
C LEU A 6 -17.30 -10.97 -6.35
N ALA A 7 -16.85 -11.23 -7.56
CA ALA A 7 -16.03 -10.31 -8.32
C ALA A 7 -16.77 -9.01 -8.62
N ARG A 8 -18.02 -9.07 -9.10
CA ARG A 8 -18.84 -7.87 -9.37
C ARG A 8 -19.18 -7.03 -8.13
N ALA A 9 -19.27 -7.65 -6.97
CA ALA A 9 -19.52 -6.93 -5.72
C ALA A 9 -18.27 -6.19 -5.19
N ILE A 10 -17.09 -6.58 -5.62
CA ILE A 10 -15.82 -6.04 -5.16
C ILE A 10 -15.28 -5.02 -6.15
N PHE A 11 -15.42 -5.30 -7.44
CA PHE A 11 -14.94 -4.45 -8.50
C PHE A 11 -16.01 -3.42 -8.87
N ARG A 12 -15.56 -2.24 -9.26
CA ARG A 12 -16.42 -1.20 -9.80
C ARG A 12 -17.21 -1.73 -11.01
N ASP A 13 -18.44 -1.28 -11.17
CA ASP A 13 -19.21 -1.54 -12.39
C ASP A 13 -18.44 -1.01 -13.61
N GLU A 14 -18.44 -1.72 -14.74
CA GLU A 14 -17.81 -1.29 -15.99
C GLU A 14 -18.20 0.15 -16.41
N LYS A 15 -19.35 0.63 -15.96
CA LYS A 15 -19.80 2.01 -16.20
C LYS A 15 -19.03 3.08 -15.42
N ASP A 16 -18.39 2.69 -14.34
CA ASP A 16 -17.60 3.59 -13.48
C ASP A 16 -16.10 3.53 -13.77
N GLU A 17 -15.68 2.66 -14.69
CA GLU A 17 -14.29 2.57 -15.13
C GLU A 17 -13.85 3.91 -15.75
N GLY A 18 -12.73 4.48 -15.26
CA GLY A 18 -12.15 5.73 -15.74
C GLY A 18 -12.57 6.99 -14.99
N GLN A 19 -13.37 6.90 -13.93
CA GLN A 19 -13.73 8.04 -13.08
C GLN A 19 -13.21 7.86 -11.65
N GLU A 20 -11.92 7.66 -11.50
CA GLU A 20 -11.33 7.64 -10.17
C GLU A 20 -11.35 9.03 -9.56
N LEU A 21 -11.92 9.13 -8.34
CA LEU A 21 -11.84 10.31 -7.49
C LEU A 21 -10.73 10.08 -6.46
N SER A 22 -9.76 10.95 -6.44
CA SER A 22 -8.65 10.88 -5.51
C SER A 22 -8.41 12.22 -4.80
N GLN A 23 -7.63 12.18 -3.72
CA GLN A 23 -7.20 13.36 -2.97
C GLN A 23 -8.37 14.27 -2.52
N PRO A 24 -9.48 13.76 -1.95
CA PRO A 24 -10.57 14.60 -1.49
C PRO A 24 -10.13 15.40 -0.25
N ARG A 25 -10.40 16.74 -0.27
CA ARG A 25 -10.11 17.64 0.85
C ARG A 25 -11.27 18.58 1.08
N PHE A 26 -11.67 18.71 2.34
CA PHE A 26 -12.69 19.67 2.73
C PHE A 26 -12.12 21.08 2.82
N GLY A 27 -12.92 22.06 2.41
CA GLY A 27 -12.68 23.46 2.70
C GLY A 27 -13.14 23.84 4.12
N PRO A 28 -12.77 25.04 4.57
CA PRO A 28 -13.17 25.56 5.88
C PRO A 28 -14.69 25.54 6.06
N GLY A 29 -15.13 25.20 7.27
CA GLY A 29 -16.55 25.10 7.60
C GLY A 29 -17.30 24.00 6.83
N ALA A 30 -16.57 23.08 6.19
CA ALA A 30 -17.12 21.98 5.40
C ALA A 30 -18.20 22.42 4.38
N THR A 31 -17.99 23.56 3.70
CA THR A 31 -18.91 24.06 2.68
C THR A 31 -18.60 23.51 1.29
N HIS A 32 -17.33 23.23 1.04
CA HIS A 32 -16.84 22.73 -0.24
C HIS A 32 -15.93 21.53 -0.04
N ILE A 33 -15.84 20.69 -1.07
CA ILE A 33 -14.86 19.65 -1.22
C ILE A 33 -14.13 19.82 -2.54
N VAL A 34 -12.80 19.78 -2.53
CA VAL A 34 -11.97 19.66 -3.72
C VAL A 34 -11.48 18.23 -3.86
N PHE A 35 -11.33 17.80 -5.09
CA PHE A 35 -10.86 16.44 -5.40
C PHE A 35 -10.23 16.42 -6.78
N VAL A 36 -9.41 15.41 -7.02
CA VAL A 36 -8.86 15.14 -8.34
C VAL A 36 -9.75 14.10 -9.02
N ARG A 37 -10.08 14.35 -10.27
CA ARG A 37 -10.75 13.42 -11.16
C ARG A 37 -9.81 13.13 -12.33
N GLY A 38 -9.42 11.88 -12.47
CA GLY A 38 -8.54 11.42 -13.54
C GLY A 38 -9.21 10.41 -14.44
N GLY A 39 -8.68 10.26 -15.66
CA GLY A 39 -9.01 9.17 -16.57
C GLY A 39 -10.47 9.12 -17.00
N GLY A 40 -10.91 9.99 -17.90
CA GLY A 40 -12.17 9.81 -18.62
C GLY A 40 -11.95 9.00 -19.90
N PRO A 41 -13.02 8.49 -20.54
CA PRO A 41 -12.91 7.83 -21.83
C PRO A 41 -12.28 8.79 -22.86
N ASN A 42 -11.48 8.23 -23.76
CA ASN A 42 -10.95 8.96 -24.90
C ASN A 42 -12.08 9.37 -25.86
N ARG A 43 -11.74 10.06 -26.98
CA ARG A 43 -12.73 10.49 -27.97
C ARG A 43 -13.47 9.34 -28.65
N ALA A 44 -12.93 8.11 -28.61
CA ALA A 44 -13.57 6.91 -29.13
C ALA A 44 -14.53 6.25 -28.11
N GLY A 45 -14.62 6.79 -26.88
CA GLY A 45 -15.42 6.21 -25.80
C GLY A 45 -14.73 5.04 -25.08
N GLU A 46 -13.44 4.81 -25.37
CA GLU A 46 -12.63 3.81 -24.70
C GLU A 46 -11.98 4.43 -23.45
N ILE A 47 -11.82 3.66 -22.39
CA ILE A 47 -11.07 4.05 -21.21
C ILE A 47 -9.62 3.66 -21.47
N PRO A 48 -8.74 4.62 -21.83
CA PRO A 48 -7.36 4.30 -22.10
C PRO A 48 -6.66 3.94 -20.81
N ASN A 49 -5.70 3.02 -20.89
CA ASN A 49 -4.69 2.92 -19.87
C ASN A 49 -3.96 4.28 -19.79
N PRO A 50 -4.02 4.99 -18.65
CA PRO A 50 -3.40 6.31 -18.55
C PRO A 50 -1.89 6.29 -18.77
N VAL A 51 -1.28 5.12 -18.74
CA VAL A 51 0.15 4.89 -18.92
C VAL A 51 0.52 4.65 -20.38
N SER A 52 -0.32 3.94 -21.14
CA SER A 52 -0.10 3.67 -22.56
C SER A 52 -0.73 4.68 -23.51
N ASP A 53 -1.59 5.58 -23.02
CA ASP A 53 -2.11 6.66 -23.86
C ASP A 53 -1.01 7.68 -24.18
N PRO A 54 -0.59 7.86 -25.43
CA PRO A 54 0.40 8.85 -25.81
C PRO A 54 0.00 10.29 -25.46
N GLY A 55 -1.30 10.56 -25.30
CA GLY A 55 -1.85 11.83 -24.85
C GLY A 55 -1.80 12.00 -23.34
N GLY A 56 -1.47 10.93 -22.59
CA GLY A 56 -1.52 10.87 -21.14
C GLY A 56 -2.93 10.97 -20.58
N ALA A 57 -3.11 10.51 -19.34
CA ALA A 57 -4.36 10.73 -18.62
C ALA A 57 -4.43 12.19 -18.15
N SER A 58 -5.45 12.92 -18.55
CA SER A 58 -5.67 14.25 -18.00
C SER A 58 -6.28 14.12 -16.60
N GLN A 59 -5.51 14.40 -15.57
CA GLN A 59 -6.02 14.62 -14.24
C GLN A 59 -6.51 16.07 -14.10
N ALA A 60 -7.65 16.25 -13.46
CA ALA A 60 -8.22 17.56 -13.26
C ALA A 60 -8.67 17.74 -11.82
N VAL A 61 -8.41 18.95 -11.31
CA VAL A 61 -8.91 19.41 -10.01
C VAL A 61 -10.35 19.88 -10.17
N TRP A 62 -11.21 19.38 -9.31
CA TRP A 62 -12.62 19.71 -9.25
C TRP A 62 -13.00 20.24 -7.88
N ILE A 63 -14.05 21.03 -7.83
CA ILE A 63 -14.68 21.51 -6.59
C ILE A 63 -16.19 21.24 -6.63
N ALA A 64 -16.75 20.85 -5.50
CA ALA A 64 -18.18 20.68 -5.32
C ALA A 64 -18.63 21.25 -3.97
N ARG A 65 -19.89 21.69 -3.90
CA ARG A 65 -20.52 22.07 -2.63
C ARG A 65 -21.02 20.83 -1.90
N ILE A 66 -20.83 20.79 -0.59
CA ILE A 66 -21.20 19.61 0.24
C ILE A 66 -22.72 19.50 0.39
N ASP A 67 -23.44 20.62 0.35
CA ASP A 67 -24.91 20.64 0.40
C ASP A 67 -25.58 20.07 -0.86
N GLY A 68 -24.78 19.64 -1.85
CA GLY A 68 -25.28 19.13 -3.13
C GLY A 68 -25.89 20.18 -4.05
N SER A 69 -25.83 21.47 -3.67
CA SER A 69 -26.31 22.55 -4.52
C SER A 69 -25.33 22.83 -5.67
N GLY A 70 -25.85 22.91 -6.87
CA GLY A 70 -25.03 23.10 -8.07
C GLY A 70 -24.35 21.82 -8.58
N LYS A 71 -23.67 21.93 -9.72
CA LYS A 71 -22.88 20.85 -10.30
C LYS A 71 -21.42 20.99 -9.89
N PRO A 72 -20.68 19.86 -9.69
CA PRO A 72 -19.24 19.93 -9.56
C PRO A 72 -18.60 20.71 -10.72
N ARG A 73 -17.63 21.55 -10.39
CA ARG A 73 -16.94 22.42 -11.37
C ARG A 73 -15.48 21.98 -11.52
N LYS A 74 -15.02 21.85 -12.77
CA LYS A 74 -13.60 21.69 -13.07
C LYS A 74 -12.90 23.03 -12.84
N ILE A 75 -11.85 23.01 -12.01
CA ILE A 75 -10.98 24.16 -11.72
C ILE A 75 -9.87 24.28 -12.77
N GLY A 76 -9.23 23.15 -13.07
CA GLY A 76 -8.12 23.08 -14.01
C GLY A 76 -7.52 21.68 -14.07
N GLU A 77 -6.61 21.46 -14.98
CA GLU A 77 -5.77 20.25 -14.96
C GLU A 77 -4.75 20.36 -13.85
N GLY A 78 -4.46 19.26 -13.17
CA GLY A 78 -3.51 19.20 -12.07
C GLY A 78 -3.90 18.23 -10.97
N GLU A 79 -3.13 18.26 -9.89
CA GLU A 79 -3.19 17.37 -8.73
C GLU A 79 -2.90 18.12 -7.44
N ASP A 80 -2.97 17.43 -6.29
CA ASP A 80 -2.70 17.94 -4.93
C ASP A 80 -3.45 19.25 -4.60
N PRO A 81 -4.81 19.29 -4.70
CA PRO A 81 -5.57 20.51 -4.45
C PRO A 81 -5.74 20.80 -2.95
N HIS A 82 -5.56 22.06 -2.57
CA HIS A 82 -5.76 22.56 -1.22
C HIS A 82 -6.58 23.85 -1.23
N ILE A 83 -7.67 23.89 -0.45
CA ILE A 83 -8.47 25.11 -0.26
C ILE A 83 -7.81 25.98 0.82
N SER A 84 -7.74 27.28 0.57
CA SER A 84 -7.26 28.27 1.55
C SER A 84 -8.13 28.29 2.82
N PRO A 85 -7.60 28.67 3.98
CA PRO A 85 -8.35 28.74 5.24
C PRO A 85 -9.57 29.65 5.22
N ASP A 86 -9.62 30.64 4.32
CA ASP A 86 -10.79 31.50 4.12
C ASP A 86 -11.81 30.95 3.10
N GLY A 87 -11.53 29.79 2.52
CA GLY A 87 -12.40 29.10 1.57
C GLY A 87 -12.46 29.69 0.18
N LYS A 88 -11.63 30.69 -0.15
CA LYS A 88 -11.79 31.48 -1.41
C LYS A 88 -10.88 31.02 -2.54
N THR A 89 -9.76 30.38 -2.23
CA THR A 89 -8.73 30.03 -3.21
C THR A 89 -8.38 28.56 -3.12
N VAL A 90 -8.25 27.91 -4.27
CA VAL A 90 -7.70 26.56 -4.37
C VAL A 90 -6.29 26.66 -4.94
N ALA A 91 -5.29 26.18 -4.20
CA ALA A 91 -3.94 25.96 -4.71
C ALA A 91 -3.79 24.50 -5.13
N PHE A 92 -3.05 24.24 -6.20
CA PHE A 92 -2.83 22.90 -6.72
C PHE A 92 -1.55 22.83 -7.54
N VAL A 93 -1.08 21.63 -7.84
CA VAL A 93 0.11 21.39 -8.66
C VAL A 93 -0.32 21.10 -10.10
N LYS A 94 0.33 21.75 -11.06
CA LYS A 94 0.21 21.47 -12.49
C LYS A 94 1.56 21.63 -13.18
N ALA A 95 1.98 20.60 -13.92
CA ALA A 95 3.25 20.60 -14.66
C ALA A 95 4.45 21.05 -13.79
N ALA A 96 4.57 20.47 -12.59
CA ALA A 96 5.62 20.76 -11.61
C ALA A 96 5.68 22.21 -11.10
N LYS A 97 4.56 22.94 -11.18
CA LYS A 97 4.43 24.32 -10.72
C LYS A 97 3.22 24.49 -9.82
N ILE A 98 3.20 25.56 -9.02
CA ILE A 98 2.06 25.91 -8.18
C ILE A 98 1.09 26.78 -8.99
N TRP A 99 -0.17 26.37 -9.02
CA TRP A 99 -1.29 27.07 -9.63
C TRP A 99 -2.32 27.43 -8.58
N SER A 100 -3.11 28.44 -8.86
CA SER A 100 -4.26 28.80 -8.02
C SER A 100 -5.46 29.20 -8.85
N ALA A 101 -6.65 28.98 -8.28
CA ALA A 101 -7.92 29.39 -8.87
C ALA A 101 -8.90 29.83 -7.78
N PRO A 102 -9.90 30.67 -8.08
CA PRO A 102 -10.98 30.94 -7.16
C PRO A 102 -11.80 29.70 -6.85
N ALA A 103 -12.13 29.48 -5.57
CA ALA A 103 -13.01 28.40 -5.14
C ALA A 103 -14.45 28.62 -5.64
N GLU A 104 -14.89 29.86 -5.76
CA GLU A 104 -16.21 30.25 -6.30
C GLU A 104 -16.06 31.12 -7.55
N GLY A 105 -17.13 31.17 -8.37
CA GLY A 105 -17.18 32.00 -9.59
C GLY A 105 -16.52 31.37 -10.82
N GLU A 106 -16.38 32.14 -11.90
CA GLU A 106 -15.89 31.69 -13.21
C GLU A 106 -14.41 32.07 -13.48
N GLY A 107 -13.63 32.34 -12.43
CA GLY A 107 -12.21 32.69 -12.57
C GLY A 107 -11.38 31.52 -13.09
N GLU A 108 -10.49 31.80 -14.05
CA GLU A 108 -9.56 30.81 -14.58
C GLU A 108 -8.39 30.56 -13.63
N ALA A 109 -7.83 29.36 -13.70
CA ALA A 109 -6.61 29.00 -12.98
C ALA A 109 -5.40 29.76 -13.56
N SER A 110 -4.54 30.26 -12.68
CA SER A 110 -3.31 30.96 -13.06
C SER A 110 -2.10 30.41 -12.33
N GLU A 111 -0.93 30.48 -12.99
CA GLU A 111 0.34 30.12 -12.36
C GLU A 111 0.62 31.07 -11.20
N LEU A 112 0.77 30.51 -9.99
CA LEU A 112 1.07 31.27 -8.78
C LEU A 112 2.56 31.45 -8.58
N ALA A 113 3.31 30.34 -8.69
CA ALA A 113 4.75 30.34 -8.52
C ALA A 113 5.40 29.22 -9.34
N LYS A 114 6.60 29.52 -9.82
CA LYS A 114 7.49 28.58 -10.49
C LYS A 114 8.82 28.53 -9.74
N THR A 115 9.26 27.32 -9.42
CA THR A 115 10.57 27.06 -8.86
C THR A 115 11.40 26.19 -9.80
N ARG A 116 12.66 25.98 -9.48
CA ARG A 116 13.49 24.98 -10.14
C ARG A 116 13.12 23.60 -9.60
N GLY A 117 13.06 22.58 -10.44
CA GLY A 117 12.63 21.22 -10.09
C GLY A 117 11.11 21.06 -10.04
N SER A 118 10.62 20.08 -9.31
CA SER A 118 9.19 19.86 -9.08
C SER A 118 8.72 20.46 -7.76
N VAL A 119 7.40 20.64 -7.62
CA VAL A 119 6.79 21.11 -6.37
C VAL A 119 5.76 20.11 -5.87
N GLY A 120 5.56 20.06 -4.56
CA GLY A 120 4.56 19.21 -3.92
C GLY A 120 4.38 19.56 -2.45
N ALA A 121 3.57 18.77 -1.75
CA ALA A 121 3.29 18.93 -0.32
C ALA A 121 2.86 20.36 0.04
N LEU A 122 1.87 20.88 -0.68
CA LEU A 122 1.35 22.22 -0.47
C LEU A 122 0.68 22.36 0.91
N ARG A 123 1.01 23.42 1.67
CA ARG A 123 0.43 23.68 3.00
C ARG A 123 0.13 25.17 3.16
N TRP A 124 -1.14 25.50 3.28
CA TRP A 124 -1.56 26.87 3.61
C TRP A 124 -1.14 27.26 5.03
N SER A 125 -0.67 28.49 5.20
CA SER A 125 -0.57 29.06 6.55
C SER A 125 -1.97 29.15 7.18
N PRO A 126 -2.12 29.07 8.52
CA PRO A 126 -3.42 29.19 9.17
C PRO A 126 -4.20 30.47 8.83
N GLN A 127 -3.49 31.56 8.50
CA GLN A 127 -4.07 32.84 8.08
C GLN A 127 -4.39 32.92 6.57
N GLY A 128 -3.91 31.96 5.77
CA GLY A 128 -4.09 31.94 4.32
C GLY A 128 -3.27 32.97 3.54
N ASP A 129 -2.34 33.66 4.19
CA ASP A 129 -1.49 34.69 3.61
C ASP A 129 -0.19 34.15 2.99
N LYS A 130 0.14 32.89 3.29
CA LYS A 130 1.34 32.18 2.79
C LYS A 130 1.01 30.73 2.42
N LEU A 131 1.85 30.15 1.54
CA LEU A 131 1.77 28.76 1.13
C LEU A 131 3.17 28.12 1.24
N ALA A 132 3.33 27.15 2.13
CA ALA A 132 4.54 26.35 2.19
C ALA A 132 4.46 25.17 1.20
N PHE A 133 5.61 24.75 0.68
CA PHE A 133 5.71 23.65 -0.28
C PHE A 133 7.11 23.04 -0.27
N VAL A 134 7.23 21.83 -0.78
CA VAL A 134 8.52 21.20 -1.08
C VAL A 134 8.92 21.56 -2.50
N SER A 135 10.18 22.01 -2.70
CA SER A 135 10.82 22.18 -4.00
C SER A 135 11.85 21.08 -4.16
N ASP A 136 11.48 20.03 -4.87
CA ASP A 136 12.32 18.87 -5.13
C ASP A 136 13.19 19.12 -6.37
N ARG A 137 14.49 18.88 -6.24
CA ARG A 137 15.50 19.10 -7.28
C ARG A 137 16.21 17.82 -7.73
N GLY A 138 15.68 16.66 -7.30
CA GLY A 138 16.16 15.33 -7.63
C GLY A 138 17.16 14.80 -6.61
N ASP A 139 18.30 15.46 -6.43
CA ASP A 139 19.34 15.07 -5.49
C ASP A 139 19.26 15.79 -4.12
N HIS A 140 18.37 16.75 -3.98
CA HIS A 140 18.09 17.48 -2.74
C HIS A 140 16.72 18.19 -2.85
N SER A 141 16.20 18.64 -1.73
CA SER A 141 14.96 19.45 -1.72
C SER A 141 15.01 20.55 -0.67
N PHE A 142 14.13 21.54 -0.82
CA PHE A 142 13.98 22.66 0.10
C PHE A 142 12.53 22.90 0.46
N ILE A 143 12.28 23.43 1.65
CA ILE A 143 11.00 24.03 1.98
C ILE A 143 10.95 25.46 1.46
N GLY A 144 10.04 25.70 0.52
CA GLY A 144 9.73 27.04 0.01
C GLY A 144 8.48 27.61 0.70
N VAL A 145 8.42 28.92 0.84
CA VAL A 145 7.23 29.66 1.26
C VAL A 145 6.92 30.73 0.22
N TYR A 146 5.74 30.67 -0.34
CA TYR A 146 5.19 31.74 -1.18
C TYR A 146 4.39 32.70 -0.31
N SER A 147 4.68 34.01 -0.40
CA SER A 147 3.94 35.09 0.24
C SER A 147 2.99 35.74 -0.76
N PHE A 148 1.69 35.78 -0.47
CA PHE A 148 0.69 36.42 -1.30
C PHE A 148 0.82 37.97 -1.28
N ALA A 149 1.33 38.52 -0.19
CA ALA A 149 1.56 39.98 -0.08
C ALA A 149 2.68 40.46 -1.00
N ASN A 150 3.79 39.74 -1.04
CA ASN A 150 4.98 40.11 -1.79
C ASN A 150 5.05 39.46 -3.18
N LYS A 151 4.20 38.43 -3.41
CA LYS A 151 4.22 37.60 -4.64
C LYS A 151 5.61 36.99 -4.91
N ALA A 152 6.26 36.57 -3.86
CA ALA A 152 7.64 36.06 -3.89
C ALA A 152 7.79 34.75 -3.13
N VAL A 153 8.74 33.93 -3.55
CA VAL A 153 9.17 32.72 -2.87
C VAL A 153 10.47 32.99 -2.13
N HIS A 154 10.55 32.51 -0.90
CA HIS A 154 11.82 32.39 -0.18
C HIS A 154 11.94 30.96 0.39
N TYR A 155 13.16 30.55 0.73
CA TYR A 155 13.43 29.20 1.22
C TYR A 155 13.79 29.23 2.70
N LEU A 156 13.30 28.22 3.44
CA LEU A 156 13.51 28.08 4.87
C LEU A 156 14.75 27.25 5.15
N ASP A 157 15.71 27.82 5.92
CA ASP A 157 16.90 27.13 6.43
C ASP A 157 17.56 26.17 5.41
N PRO A 158 17.94 26.66 4.21
CA PRO A 158 18.39 25.80 3.13
C PRO A 158 19.64 24.99 3.53
N GLY A 159 19.64 23.71 3.20
CA GLY A 159 20.69 22.76 3.53
C GLY A 159 21.03 21.83 2.36
N LEU A 160 21.89 20.83 2.61
CA LEU A 160 22.35 19.89 1.58
C LEU A 160 21.50 18.59 1.53
N GLY A 161 20.55 18.42 2.45
CA GLY A 161 19.73 17.22 2.54
C GLY A 161 18.43 17.31 1.75
N HIS A 162 17.59 16.31 1.94
CA HIS A 162 16.21 16.32 1.49
C HIS A 162 15.31 16.90 2.59
N ASP A 163 14.71 18.06 2.34
CA ASP A 163 13.73 18.68 3.21
C ASP A 163 12.32 18.29 2.75
N GLY A 164 11.48 17.86 3.67
CA GLY A 164 10.12 17.43 3.39
C GLY A 164 9.18 17.62 4.58
N GLU A 165 7.93 17.22 4.40
CA GLU A 165 6.89 17.20 5.44
C GLU A 165 6.67 18.54 6.18
N PRO A 166 6.49 19.66 5.46
CA PRO A 166 6.31 20.94 6.10
C PRO A 166 4.98 21.01 6.88
N VAL A 167 5.03 21.53 8.11
CA VAL A 167 3.84 21.78 8.93
C VAL A 167 3.95 23.15 9.61
N TRP A 168 2.87 23.92 9.51
CA TRP A 168 2.78 25.24 10.12
C TRP A 168 2.54 25.18 11.63
N SER A 169 3.16 26.11 12.35
CA SER A 169 2.71 26.42 13.72
C SER A 169 1.29 27.01 13.69
N PRO A 170 0.48 26.81 14.75
CA PRO A 170 -0.88 27.35 14.81
C PRO A 170 -0.97 28.88 14.66
N ASP A 171 0.09 29.60 15.03
CA ASP A 171 0.19 31.06 14.87
C ASP A 171 0.67 31.48 13.46
N GLY A 172 1.03 30.54 12.56
CA GLY A 172 1.50 30.81 11.21
C GLY A 172 2.87 31.49 11.10
N ARG A 173 3.63 31.53 12.21
CA ARG A 173 4.95 32.19 12.23
C ARG A 173 6.12 31.27 11.94
N ARG A 174 5.94 29.97 12.15
CA ARG A 174 7.01 28.97 12.02
C ARG A 174 6.54 27.80 11.19
N VAL A 175 7.48 27.15 10.52
CA VAL A 175 7.28 25.88 9.82
C VAL A 175 8.24 24.85 10.40
N ALA A 176 7.73 23.71 10.85
CA ALA A 176 8.54 22.55 11.15
C ALA A 176 8.61 21.64 9.92
N PHE A 177 9.74 20.97 9.74
CA PHE A 177 9.96 20.09 8.61
C PHE A 177 11.00 19.01 8.92
N LEU A 178 10.93 17.91 8.17
CA LEU A 178 11.91 16.83 8.18
C LEU A 178 13.10 17.21 7.30
N ARG A 179 14.32 16.94 7.77
CA ARG A 179 15.52 16.91 6.96
C ARG A 179 16.18 15.53 7.04
N SER A 180 16.29 14.84 5.92
CA SER A 180 16.98 13.57 5.80
C SER A 180 18.28 13.72 5.00
N ALA A 181 19.20 12.76 5.18
CA ALA A 181 20.41 12.71 4.41
C ALA A 181 20.12 12.38 2.94
N ASN A 182 21.00 12.81 2.03
CA ASN A 182 20.97 12.40 0.63
C ASN A 182 21.48 10.97 0.50
N GLU A 183 20.59 10.06 0.13
CA GLU A 183 20.97 8.72 -0.29
C GLU A 183 21.44 8.72 -1.75
N ARG A 184 22.67 8.31 -1.95
CA ARG A 184 23.15 7.99 -3.29
C ARG A 184 23.02 6.48 -3.52
N GLN A 185 21.96 6.07 -4.21
CA GLN A 185 21.72 4.71 -4.71
C GLN A 185 21.61 3.62 -3.63
N VAL A 186 20.43 3.48 -3.05
CA VAL A 186 20.03 2.24 -2.40
C VAL A 186 19.53 1.28 -3.48
N LEU A 187 20.12 0.10 -3.57
CA LEU A 187 19.59 -0.94 -4.44
C LEU A 187 18.29 -1.50 -3.80
N PRO A 188 17.21 -1.63 -4.55
CA PRO A 188 15.96 -2.17 -4.03
C PRO A 188 16.07 -3.67 -3.74
N PHE A 189 15.14 -4.18 -2.93
CA PHE A 189 14.99 -5.62 -2.63
C PHE A 189 16.16 -6.27 -1.90
N ILE A 190 16.87 -5.48 -1.10
CA ILE A 190 17.91 -5.95 -0.17
C ILE A 190 17.63 -5.39 1.23
N PRO A 191 18.06 -6.08 2.32
CA PRO A 191 17.81 -5.60 3.69
C PRO A 191 18.39 -4.22 3.97
N GLN A 192 17.56 -3.34 4.54
CA GLN A 192 17.93 -1.99 4.97
C GLN A 192 17.75 -1.88 6.49
N ARG A 193 18.78 -2.24 7.25
CA ARG A 193 18.71 -2.30 8.72
C ARG A 193 19.26 -1.07 9.41
N GLU A 194 20.20 -0.39 8.78
CA GLU A 194 20.79 0.83 9.28
C GLU A 194 20.06 2.03 8.69
N ALA A 195 19.64 2.93 9.56
CA ALA A 195 18.96 4.14 9.14
C ALA A 195 19.96 5.24 8.79
N LEU A 196 19.62 6.05 7.80
CA LEU A 196 20.31 7.29 7.53
C LEU A 196 19.94 8.35 8.57
N PRO A 197 20.87 9.27 8.88
CA PRO A 197 20.61 10.38 9.78
C PRO A 197 19.44 11.24 9.28
N TRP A 198 18.52 11.58 10.18
CA TRP A 198 17.44 12.51 9.91
C TRP A 198 17.18 13.40 11.12
N SER A 199 16.55 14.53 10.89
CA SER A 199 16.28 15.52 11.91
C SER A 199 14.96 16.25 11.67
N ILE A 200 14.39 16.82 12.73
CA ILE A 200 13.29 17.78 12.63
C ILE A 200 13.85 19.16 12.90
N ARG A 201 13.55 20.10 12.02
CA ARG A 201 13.95 21.49 12.07
C ARG A 201 12.73 22.39 12.16
N ILE A 202 12.90 23.58 12.70
CA ILE A 202 11.89 24.64 12.69
C ILE A 202 12.55 25.89 12.14
N ALA A 203 11.85 26.58 11.24
CA ALA A 203 12.28 27.86 10.73
C ALA A 203 11.21 28.94 10.91
N ASP A 204 11.64 30.18 11.08
CA ASP A 204 10.79 31.36 11.04
C ASP A 204 10.31 31.59 9.60
N ALA A 205 9.02 31.74 9.41
CA ALA A 205 8.40 31.81 8.08
C ALA A 205 8.61 33.16 7.38
N GLU A 206 9.12 34.18 8.06
CA GLU A 206 9.39 35.51 7.49
C GLU A 206 10.88 35.68 7.17
N THR A 207 11.75 35.30 8.12
CA THR A 207 13.21 35.46 7.95
C THR A 207 13.86 34.30 7.25
N GLY A 208 13.25 33.12 7.26
CA GLY A 208 13.84 31.87 6.78
C GLY A 208 14.89 31.26 7.73
N GLU A 209 15.20 31.92 8.84
CA GLU A 209 16.18 31.42 9.81
C GLU A 209 15.66 30.18 10.52
N GLY A 210 16.42 29.09 10.51
CA GLY A 210 16.05 27.81 11.09
C GLY A 210 16.98 27.31 12.18
N ARG A 211 16.48 26.35 12.95
CA ARG A 211 17.25 25.65 13.98
C ARG A 211 16.86 24.18 14.07
N LEU A 212 17.78 23.38 14.57
CA LEU A 212 17.53 21.99 14.93
C LEU A 212 16.61 21.92 16.15
N VAL A 213 15.61 21.04 16.11
CA VAL A 213 14.72 20.72 17.24
C VAL A 213 14.99 19.31 17.75
N PHE A 214 15.12 18.36 16.83
CA PHE A 214 15.35 16.96 17.15
C PHE A 214 16.30 16.34 16.14
N GLN A 215 17.24 15.55 16.63
CA GLN A 215 18.13 14.70 15.83
C GLN A 215 17.88 13.26 16.22
N ALA A 216 17.58 12.40 15.23
CA ALA A 216 17.45 10.99 15.49
C ALA A 216 18.79 10.35 15.86
N ASP A 217 18.75 9.32 16.72
CA ASP A 217 19.91 8.50 17.01
C ASP A 217 20.39 7.80 15.72
N GLU A 218 21.67 7.55 15.61
CA GLU A 218 22.23 6.73 14.52
C GLU A 218 22.06 5.24 14.82
N GLY A 219 22.06 4.42 13.78
CA GLY A 219 22.14 2.96 13.88
C GLY A 219 20.87 2.22 13.48
N ARG A 220 20.85 0.96 13.85
CA ARG A 220 19.84 0.01 13.44
C ARG A 220 18.44 0.44 13.85
N GLY A 221 17.52 0.47 12.89
CA GLY A 221 16.11 0.76 13.10
C GLY A 221 15.78 2.22 13.32
N SER A 222 16.75 3.14 13.43
CA SER A 222 16.47 4.55 13.72
C SER A 222 15.95 5.33 12.51
N ALA A 223 15.04 4.73 11.71
CA ALA A 223 14.47 5.34 10.51
C ALA A 223 13.29 6.25 10.83
N PHE A 224 13.15 7.32 10.04
CA PHE A 224 11.87 8.00 9.89
C PHE A 224 10.98 7.13 9.00
N HIS A 225 10.13 6.34 9.61
CA HIS A 225 9.24 5.44 8.88
C HIS A 225 7.84 6.05 8.82
N GLY A 226 7.47 6.59 7.66
CA GLY A 226 6.19 7.28 7.46
C GLY A 226 4.98 6.39 7.72
N VAL A 227 3.90 7.01 8.15
CA VAL A 227 2.57 6.41 8.35
C VAL A 227 1.60 6.96 7.31
N VAL A 228 0.43 6.37 7.17
CA VAL A 228 -0.62 6.93 6.30
C VAL A 228 -1.26 8.11 7.03
N ALA A 229 -0.85 9.32 6.66
CA ALA A 229 -1.32 10.57 7.25
C ALA A 229 -1.18 11.72 6.24
N GLU A 230 -1.98 12.78 6.40
CA GLU A 230 -1.83 14.00 5.59
C GLU A 230 -0.49 14.71 5.88
N ASN A 231 -0.10 14.74 7.16
CA ASN A 231 1.18 15.25 7.63
C ASN A 231 1.91 14.15 8.39
N GLN A 232 3.20 13.98 8.14
CA GLN A 232 4.03 13.05 8.91
C GLN A 232 4.50 13.64 10.23
N ILE A 233 4.57 14.97 10.31
CA ILE A 233 4.84 15.71 11.53
C ILE A 233 3.57 16.46 11.91
N PHE A 234 3.09 16.26 13.14
CA PHE A 234 1.94 16.99 13.67
C PHE A 234 2.40 18.09 14.61
N TRP A 235 2.01 19.34 14.36
CA TRP A 235 2.17 20.40 15.33
C TRP A 235 1.01 20.36 16.33
N ALA A 236 1.26 19.79 17.48
CA ALA A 236 0.26 19.48 18.48
C ALA A 236 0.16 20.55 19.58
N LYS A 237 -0.88 20.45 20.39
CA LYS A 237 -1.12 21.32 21.56
C LYS A 237 0.07 21.33 22.52
N GLY A 238 0.33 22.49 23.13
CA GLY A 238 1.43 22.67 24.06
C GLY A 238 2.80 22.77 23.39
N ASP A 239 2.85 23.26 22.16
CA ASP A 239 4.09 23.42 21.39
C ASP A 239 4.89 22.11 21.32
N ARG A 240 4.22 21.05 20.89
CA ARG A 240 4.84 19.74 20.68
C ARG A 240 4.78 19.34 19.20
N LEU A 241 5.80 18.60 18.76
CA LEU A 241 5.81 17.93 17.46
C LEU A 241 5.67 16.43 17.71
N VAL A 242 4.69 15.82 17.06
CA VAL A 242 4.50 14.35 17.05
C VAL A 242 4.89 13.81 15.68
N PHE A 243 5.61 12.70 15.66
CA PHE A 243 6.17 12.13 14.45
C PHE A 243 6.36 10.62 14.57
N PRO A 244 6.37 9.86 13.46
CA PRO A 244 6.70 8.45 13.45
C PRO A 244 8.21 8.21 13.51
N TRP A 245 8.62 7.22 14.29
CA TRP A 245 10.02 6.80 14.40
C TRP A 245 10.13 5.32 14.71
N GLU A 246 10.99 4.62 14.01
CA GLU A 246 11.18 3.17 14.17
C GLU A 246 12.34 2.82 15.13
N LYS A 247 12.62 3.64 16.13
CA LYS A 247 13.78 3.49 17.03
C LYS A 247 13.94 2.08 17.61
N ASN A 248 12.86 1.44 17.99
CA ASN A 248 12.85 0.14 18.67
C ASN A 248 12.51 -1.03 17.74
N GLY A 249 12.60 -0.83 16.43
CA GLY A 249 12.25 -1.84 15.45
C GLY A 249 10.74 -1.93 15.14
N TRP A 250 9.95 -0.99 15.64
CA TRP A 250 8.52 -0.86 15.37
C TRP A 250 8.20 0.59 15.02
N THR A 251 7.35 0.80 14.03
CA THR A 251 6.88 2.14 13.66
C THR A 251 5.97 2.67 14.77
N GLN A 252 6.47 3.61 15.55
CA GLN A 252 5.80 4.15 16.74
C GLN A 252 5.74 5.67 16.68
N LEU A 253 4.80 6.26 17.42
CA LEU A 253 4.67 7.71 17.56
C LEU A 253 5.52 8.22 18.71
N TYR A 254 6.26 9.29 18.45
CA TYR A 254 7.06 10.02 19.42
C TYR A 254 6.65 11.49 19.46
N SER A 255 6.91 12.15 20.57
CA SER A 255 6.60 13.55 20.79
C SER A 255 7.80 14.29 21.36
N VAL A 256 8.13 15.45 20.81
CA VAL A 256 9.19 16.34 21.30
C VAL A 256 8.66 17.77 21.47
N SER A 257 9.19 18.52 22.44
CA SER A 257 8.89 19.95 22.54
C SER A 257 9.48 20.71 21.36
N VAL A 258 8.79 21.73 20.85
CA VAL A 258 9.36 22.63 19.82
C VAL A 258 10.64 23.34 20.30
N SER A 259 10.87 23.45 21.62
CA SER A 259 12.11 23.98 22.19
C SER A 259 13.28 22.99 22.11
N GLY A 260 13.03 21.75 21.72
CA GLY A 260 14.01 20.66 21.67
C GLY A 260 13.99 19.78 22.92
N GLY A 261 14.95 18.87 23.00
CA GLY A 261 15.10 17.92 24.10
C GLY A 261 14.84 16.47 23.68
N ALA A 262 14.71 15.58 24.67
CA ALA A 262 14.45 14.16 24.43
C ALA A 262 13.02 13.91 23.90
N ALA A 263 12.89 13.06 22.90
CA ALA A 263 11.59 12.61 22.44
C ALA A 263 10.96 11.60 23.40
N THR A 264 9.66 11.74 23.63
CA THR A 264 8.85 10.83 24.46
C THR A 264 8.15 9.82 23.55
N LEU A 265 8.31 8.54 23.82
CA LEU A 265 7.57 7.46 23.16
C LEU A 265 6.10 7.49 23.61
N LEU A 266 5.17 7.63 22.66
CA LEU A 266 3.73 7.70 22.93
C LEU A 266 3.04 6.34 22.81
N THR A 267 3.52 5.47 21.94
CA THR A 267 2.89 4.17 21.62
C THR A 267 3.84 3.01 21.91
N PRO A 268 4.17 2.75 23.20
CA PRO A 268 5.11 1.69 23.58
C PRO A 268 4.48 0.30 23.37
N GLY A 269 5.24 -0.64 22.80
CA GLY A 269 4.84 -2.04 22.60
C GLY A 269 5.38 -2.63 21.29
N ASP A 270 5.15 -3.94 21.12
CA ASP A 270 5.55 -4.68 19.93
C ASP A 270 4.42 -4.65 18.90
N PHE A 271 4.17 -3.48 18.32
CA PHE A 271 3.14 -3.23 17.31
C PHE A 271 3.51 -2.04 16.43
N GLU A 272 2.90 -1.95 15.26
CA GLU A 272 3.11 -0.85 14.30
C GLU A 272 1.90 0.09 14.26
N VAL A 273 2.18 1.40 14.24
CA VAL A 273 1.21 2.44 13.88
C VAL A 273 1.19 2.55 12.35
N GLU A 274 0.00 2.62 11.75
CA GLU A 274 -0.13 2.63 10.31
C GLU A 274 -0.85 3.87 9.76
N HIS A 275 -2.02 4.22 10.28
CA HIS A 275 -2.74 5.45 9.93
C HIS A 275 -2.75 6.37 11.15
N ALA A 276 -2.52 7.66 10.95
CA ALA A 276 -2.51 8.61 12.05
C ALA A 276 -3.13 9.95 11.68
N GLN A 277 -3.84 10.55 12.63
CA GLN A 277 -4.41 11.88 12.53
C GLN A 277 -4.36 12.59 13.88
N LEU A 278 -4.02 13.87 13.87
CA LEU A 278 -4.13 14.70 15.06
C LEU A 278 -5.61 14.94 15.39
N SER A 279 -5.99 14.85 16.68
CA SER A 279 -7.33 15.22 17.13
C SER A 279 -7.60 16.70 16.85
N HIS A 280 -8.88 17.06 16.69
CA HIS A 280 -9.28 18.43 16.38
C HIS A 280 -8.71 19.48 17.37
N ASP A 281 -8.72 19.15 18.65
CA ASP A 281 -8.18 20.03 19.71
C ASP A 281 -6.64 19.99 19.85
N GLY A 282 -5.97 19.18 19.05
CA GLY A 282 -4.53 19.01 19.03
C GLY A 282 -3.93 18.29 20.24
N SER A 283 -4.75 17.74 21.14
CA SER A 283 -4.29 17.15 22.40
C SER A 283 -3.93 15.67 22.33
N ALA A 284 -4.36 14.99 21.25
CA ALA A 284 -4.17 13.55 21.06
C ALA A 284 -3.92 13.20 19.58
N VAL A 285 -3.39 12.01 19.34
CA VAL A 285 -3.34 11.39 18.02
C VAL A 285 -4.30 10.20 18.00
N LEU A 286 -5.13 10.14 16.96
CA LEU A 286 -5.94 9.01 16.59
C LEU A 286 -5.14 8.16 15.60
N PHE A 287 -5.10 6.86 15.77
CA PHE A 287 -4.31 6.01 14.89
C PHE A 287 -4.90 4.61 14.76
N SER A 288 -4.56 3.93 13.67
CA SER A 288 -4.76 2.49 13.54
C SER A 288 -3.46 1.75 13.81
N SER A 289 -3.57 0.59 14.41
CA SER A 289 -2.42 -0.29 14.67
C SER A 289 -2.84 -1.74 14.82
N ASN A 290 -1.86 -2.62 14.81
CA ASN A 290 -2.01 -4.04 15.14
C ASN A 290 -1.72 -4.33 16.62
N GLN A 291 -1.87 -3.34 17.50
CA GLN A 291 -1.81 -3.52 18.94
C GLN A 291 -2.90 -4.50 19.40
N ASP A 292 -2.55 -5.43 20.29
CA ASP A 292 -3.41 -6.48 20.88
C ASP A 292 -3.91 -7.57 19.90
N ASP A 293 -3.88 -7.34 18.57
CA ASP A 293 -4.13 -8.35 17.53
C ASP A 293 -3.25 -8.08 16.31
N ILE A 294 -2.14 -8.80 16.23
CA ILE A 294 -1.10 -8.57 15.21
C ILE A 294 -1.61 -8.78 13.77
N ASP A 295 -2.67 -9.56 13.58
CA ASP A 295 -3.24 -9.90 12.28
C ASP A 295 -4.48 -9.04 11.93
N ARG A 296 -4.77 -8.00 12.73
CA ARG A 296 -5.86 -7.02 12.50
C ARG A 296 -5.37 -5.59 12.64
N ARG A 297 -6.27 -4.64 12.39
CA ARG A 297 -6.09 -3.21 12.64
C ARG A 297 -7.27 -2.70 13.43
N HIS A 298 -7.00 -2.03 14.55
CA HIS A 298 -8.00 -1.35 15.37
C HIS A 298 -7.61 0.10 15.58
N LEU A 299 -8.60 0.93 15.94
CA LEU A 299 -8.40 2.35 16.20
C LEU A 299 -8.07 2.60 17.67
N TRP A 300 -7.16 3.51 17.87
CA TRP A 300 -6.61 3.89 19.16
C TRP A 300 -6.50 5.41 19.26
N ARG A 301 -6.42 5.90 20.50
CA ARG A 301 -6.15 7.30 20.82
C ARG A 301 -5.02 7.38 21.83
N VAL A 302 -4.06 8.31 21.64
CA VAL A 302 -2.98 8.56 22.59
C VAL A 302 -2.78 10.05 22.79
N SER A 303 -2.51 10.48 24.03
CA SER A 303 -2.16 11.86 24.36
C SER A 303 -0.82 12.25 23.70
N VAL A 304 -0.69 13.49 23.24
CA VAL A 304 0.56 14.02 22.66
C VAL A 304 1.66 14.28 23.70
N VAL A 305 1.34 14.17 24.97
CA VAL A 305 2.30 14.43 26.08
C VAL A 305 2.85 13.12 26.64
N ALA A 306 1.98 12.26 27.13
CA ALA A 306 2.31 10.98 27.76
C ALA A 306 1.03 10.20 28.09
N GLY A 307 1.16 8.93 28.43
CA GLY A 307 0.10 8.04 28.86
C GLY A 307 -0.07 6.85 27.91
N PRO A 308 -0.73 5.78 28.34
CA PRO A 308 -0.97 4.63 27.50
C PRO A 308 -2.02 4.95 26.41
N PRO A 309 -1.90 4.34 25.22
CA PRO A 309 -2.98 4.37 24.24
C PRO A 309 -4.28 3.79 24.81
N SER A 310 -5.41 4.37 24.41
CA SER A 310 -6.76 3.87 24.71
C SER A 310 -7.44 3.35 23.46
N SER A 311 -8.08 2.17 23.55
CA SER A 311 -8.78 1.55 22.45
C SER A 311 -10.06 2.32 22.10
N ILE A 312 -10.32 2.53 20.81
CA ILE A 312 -11.57 3.09 20.27
C ILE A 312 -12.41 1.98 19.66
N THR A 313 -11.79 1.03 18.97
CA THR A 313 -12.45 -0.13 18.35
C THR A 313 -11.76 -1.42 18.75
N SER A 314 -12.47 -2.53 18.66
CA SER A 314 -11.97 -3.87 18.98
C SER A 314 -12.82 -4.94 18.32
N GLY A 315 -12.41 -6.21 18.43
CA GLY A 315 -13.19 -7.36 17.96
C GLY A 315 -12.63 -7.98 16.70
N LYS A 316 -13.51 -8.44 15.79
CA LYS A 316 -13.10 -9.19 14.59
C LYS A 316 -13.03 -8.33 13.33
N GLY A 317 -13.29 -7.05 13.42
CA GLY A 317 -13.19 -6.08 12.34
C GLY A 317 -11.75 -5.66 12.03
N LEU A 318 -11.64 -4.89 10.98
CA LEU A 318 -10.46 -4.14 10.58
C LEU A 318 -10.89 -2.69 10.47
N GLU A 319 -10.22 -1.77 11.16
CA GLU A 319 -10.56 -0.35 11.13
C GLU A 319 -9.30 0.49 10.83
N TRP A 320 -9.47 1.48 9.95
CA TRP A 320 -8.37 2.34 9.52
C TRP A 320 -8.87 3.73 9.10
N SER A 321 -7.94 4.65 8.81
CA SER A 321 -8.20 6.02 8.37
C SER A 321 -9.18 6.77 9.28
N PRO A 322 -8.90 6.92 10.58
CA PRO A 322 -9.77 7.68 11.49
C PRO A 322 -9.77 9.17 11.12
N VAL A 323 -10.97 9.80 11.13
CA VAL A 323 -11.16 11.23 10.90
C VAL A 323 -12.13 11.77 11.96
N GLU A 324 -11.64 12.64 12.85
CA GLU A 324 -12.45 13.28 13.88
C GLU A 324 -13.16 14.51 13.31
N ALA A 325 -14.44 14.69 13.64
CA ALA A 325 -15.19 15.88 13.29
C ALA A 325 -14.62 17.13 13.96
N GLY A 326 -14.82 18.31 13.35
CA GLY A 326 -14.27 19.58 13.83
C GLY A 326 -14.75 20.05 15.21
N ASP A 327 -15.77 19.42 15.78
CA ASP A 327 -16.24 19.65 17.15
C ASP A 327 -15.85 18.51 18.11
N GLY A 328 -15.14 17.49 17.62
CA GLY A 328 -14.78 16.30 18.40
C GLY A 328 -15.96 15.37 18.72
N GLY A 329 -17.18 15.67 18.26
CA GLY A 329 -18.38 14.93 18.62
C GLY A 329 -18.58 13.63 17.84
N ALA A 330 -17.89 13.44 16.74
CA ALA A 330 -18.00 12.25 15.91
C ALA A 330 -16.64 11.82 15.35
N LEU A 331 -16.50 10.52 15.11
CA LEU A 331 -15.36 9.89 14.46
C LEU A 331 -15.83 9.10 13.25
N ALA A 332 -15.36 9.44 12.06
CA ALA A 332 -15.53 8.65 10.86
C ALA A 332 -14.29 7.79 10.63
N PHE A 333 -14.48 6.61 10.03
CA PHE A 333 -13.39 5.70 9.70
C PHE A 333 -13.85 4.67 8.66
N LEU A 334 -12.93 3.94 8.08
CA LEU A 334 -13.22 2.81 7.22
C LEU A 334 -13.13 1.52 8.02
N SER A 335 -14.03 0.57 7.73
CA SER A 335 -14.03 -0.73 8.38
C SER A 335 -14.44 -1.83 7.41
N SER A 336 -13.83 -3.00 7.59
CA SER A 336 -14.20 -4.26 6.94
C SER A 336 -14.18 -5.41 7.95
N ASP A 337 -14.64 -6.58 7.53
CA ASP A 337 -14.47 -7.82 8.28
C ASP A 337 -14.23 -9.00 7.32
N ALA A 338 -14.28 -10.22 7.84
CA ALA A 338 -14.06 -11.42 7.02
C ALA A 338 -15.11 -11.60 5.92
N LYS A 339 -16.31 -11.05 6.08
CA LYS A 339 -17.48 -11.28 5.20
C LYS A 339 -18.05 -10.02 4.60
N ARG A 340 -17.53 -8.87 4.97
CA ARG A 340 -17.94 -7.56 4.43
C ARG A 340 -16.74 -6.77 3.96
N PRO A 341 -16.74 -6.30 2.72
CA PRO A 341 -15.73 -5.38 2.22
C PRO A 341 -15.81 -4.03 2.94
N ALA A 342 -14.86 -3.15 2.64
CA ALA A 342 -14.72 -1.84 3.25
C ALA A 342 -16.02 -1.01 3.16
N GLN A 343 -16.39 -0.41 4.29
CA GLN A 343 -17.50 0.54 4.42
C GLN A 343 -17.07 1.74 5.24
N ALA A 344 -17.63 2.91 4.92
CA ALA A 344 -17.47 4.09 5.76
C ALA A 344 -18.37 3.96 7.00
N MET A 345 -17.77 4.15 8.17
CA MET A 345 -18.41 4.04 9.48
C MET A 345 -18.38 5.40 10.18
N VAL A 346 -19.31 5.61 11.08
CA VAL A 346 -19.31 6.75 12.02
C VAL A 346 -19.62 6.26 13.42
N LYS A 347 -18.88 6.79 14.39
CA LYS A 347 -19.12 6.67 15.83
C LYS A 347 -19.40 8.06 16.39
N VAL A 348 -20.54 8.24 17.06
CA VAL A 348 -20.93 9.51 17.69
C VAL A 348 -20.91 9.30 19.21
N GLY A 349 -20.10 10.09 19.91
CA GLY A 349 -19.95 9.94 21.35
C GLY A 349 -19.64 8.50 21.77
N ASP A 350 -20.41 7.96 22.71
CA ASP A 350 -20.26 6.60 23.22
C ASP A 350 -21.13 5.55 22.50
N GLU A 351 -21.84 5.96 21.43
CA GLU A 351 -22.66 5.03 20.64
C GLU A 351 -21.80 3.99 19.91
N ALA A 352 -22.42 2.84 19.61
CA ALA A 352 -21.78 1.83 18.75
C ALA A 352 -21.60 2.38 17.32
N PRO A 353 -20.49 2.08 16.66
CA PRO A 353 -20.27 2.49 15.29
C PRO A 353 -21.39 1.98 14.35
N ARG A 354 -21.80 2.80 13.41
CA ARG A 354 -22.77 2.45 12.37
C ARG A 354 -22.26 2.80 10.97
N ALA A 355 -22.69 2.04 9.97
CA ALA A 355 -22.37 2.35 8.58
C ALA A 355 -23.02 3.68 8.16
N LEU A 356 -22.28 4.52 7.44
CA LEU A 356 -22.77 5.78 6.88
C LEU A 356 -23.70 5.55 5.68
N ALA A 357 -23.38 4.56 4.85
CA ALA A 357 -24.11 4.25 3.63
C ALA A 357 -24.28 2.71 3.50
N PRO A 358 -25.13 2.09 4.34
CA PRO A 358 -25.30 0.63 4.37
C PRO A 358 -25.88 0.08 3.05
N GLU A 359 -26.57 0.89 2.26
CA GLU A 359 -27.12 0.57 0.95
C GLU A 359 -26.07 0.38 -0.14
N THR A 360 -24.82 0.81 0.09
CA THR A 360 -23.70 0.60 -0.86
C THR A 360 -23.28 -0.86 -0.95
N LEU A 361 -23.59 -1.68 0.06
CA LEU A 361 -23.43 -3.12 -0.04
C LEU A 361 -24.62 -3.71 -0.82
N PRO A 362 -24.38 -4.32 -2.01
CA PRO A 362 -25.46 -4.90 -2.81
C PRO A 362 -26.30 -5.91 -2.01
N ARG A 363 -27.63 -5.87 -2.14
CA ARG A 363 -28.55 -6.79 -1.42
C ARG A 363 -28.27 -8.27 -1.64
N GLY A 364 -27.70 -8.63 -2.76
CA GLY A 364 -27.33 -10.01 -3.08
C GLY A 364 -25.86 -10.32 -2.79
N PHE A 365 -25.11 -9.48 -2.08
CA PHE A 365 -23.72 -9.77 -1.75
C PHE A 365 -23.62 -11.10 -0.97
N PRO A 366 -22.78 -12.07 -1.38
CA PRO A 366 -22.81 -13.44 -0.90
C PRO A 366 -22.12 -13.61 0.47
N SER A 367 -22.36 -12.75 1.44
CA SER A 367 -21.73 -12.80 2.77
C SER A 367 -21.84 -14.19 3.41
N ASP A 368 -22.99 -14.87 3.21
CA ASP A 368 -23.21 -16.22 3.72
C ASP A 368 -22.38 -17.30 3.01
N ALA A 369 -21.88 -17.04 1.81
CA ALA A 369 -20.99 -17.95 1.09
C ALA A 369 -19.53 -17.83 1.54
N LEU A 370 -19.15 -16.68 2.11
CA LEU A 370 -17.80 -16.42 2.56
C LEU A 370 -17.45 -17.18 3.84
N VAL A 371 -16.18 -17.52 3.98
CA VAL A 371 -15.62 -18.15 5.18
C VAL A 371 -14.86 -17.13 6.03
N GLU A 372 -14.83 -17.32 7.33
CA GLU A 372 -13.97 -16.59 8.24
C GLU A 372 -12.60 -17.28 8.27
N PRO A 373 -11.51 -16.61 7.84
CA PRO A 373 -10.20 -17.21 7.87
C PRO A 373 -9.70 -17.37 9.30
N GLU A 374 -9.02 -18.50 9.56
CA GLU A 374 -8.44 -18.80 10.86
C GLU A 374 -6.99 -18.28 10.92
N PRO A 375 -6.58 -17.55 11.98
CA PRO A 375 -5.19 -17.22 12.18
C PRO A 375 -4.42 -18.50 12.50
N VAL A 376 -3.33 -18.76 11.79
CA VAL A 376 -2.40 -19.85 12.06
C VAL A 376 -0.98 -19.35 12.07
N VAL A 377 -0.14 -19.96 12.87
CA VAL A 377 1.31 -19.72 12.86
C VAL A 377 1.99 -20.99 12.40
N ILE A 378 2.67 -20.90 11.26
CA ILE A 378 3.42 -21.99 10.67
C ILE A 378 4.92 -21.84 10.98
N SER A 379 5.68 -22.92 10.85
CA SER A 379 7.13 -22.88 10.95
C SER A 379 7.75 -22.86 9.57
N ALA A 380 8.55 -21.85 9.27
CA ALA A 380 9.43 -21.89 8.12
C ALA A 380 10.45 -23.02 8.24
N SER A 381 11.08 -23.44 7.14
CA SER A 381 12.05 -24.54 7.17
C SER A 381 13.30 -24.28 8.01
N ASP A 382 13.55 -23.02 8.39
CA ASP A 382 14.61 -22.60 9.32
C ASP A 382 14.09 -22.35 10.75
N GLY A 383 12.81 -22.64 11.03
CA GLY A 383 12.20 -22.49 12.33
C GLY A 383 11.59 -21.11 12.62
N MET A 384 11.68 -20.12 11.71
CA MET A 384 11.02 -18.83 11.89
C MET A 384 9.50 -19.00 11.95
N ARG A 385 8.86 -18.31 12.88
CA ARG A 385 7.40 -18.32 13.02
C ARG A 385 6.80 -17.37 11.99
N ILE A 386 5.90 -17.87 11.16
CA ILE A 386 5.27 -17.17 10.06
C ILE A 386 3.76 -17.15 10.29
N HIS A 387 3.17 -15.97 10.35
CA HIS A 387 1.72 -15.81 10.45
C HIS A 387 1.08 -16.07 9.11
N ALA A 388 -0.06 -16.74 9.12
CA ALA A 388 -0.84 -17.06 7.94
C ALA A 388 -2.33 -17.12 8.26
N GLN A 389 -3.15 -17.08 7.21
CA GLN A 389 -4.60 -17.15 7.27
C GLN A 389 -5.07 -18.40 6.56
N LEU A 390 -5.78 -19.26 7.26
CA LEU A 390 -6.29 -20.52 6.74
C LEU A 390 -7.78 -20.39 6.39
N PHE A 391 -8.12 -20.49 5.11
CA PHE A 391 -9.50 -20.56 4.61
C PHE A 391 -9.87 -22.02 4.41
N ARG A 392 -10.88 -22.48 5.14
CA ARG A 392 -11.41 -23.84 4.96
C ARG A 392 -12.74 -23.80 4.21
N PRO A 393 -12.98 -24.72 3.25
CA PRO A 393 -14.26 -24.80 2.56
C PRO A 393 -15.38 -25.12 3.54
N LYS A 394 -16.57 -24.51 3.34
CA LYS A 394 -17.75 -24.74 4.21
C LYS A 394 -18.23 -26.18 4.20
N SER A 395 -18.09 -26.86 3.07
CA SER A 395 -18.53 -28.25 2.87
C SER A 395 -17.43 -29.25 3.24
N HIS A 396 -16.80 -29.10 4.39
CA HIS A 396 -15.79 -30.06 4.87
C HIS A 396 -16.47 -31.26 5.53
N ARG A 397 -16.13 -32.47 5.04
CA ARG A 397 -16.51 -33.74 5.69
C ARG A 397 -15.29 -34.27 6.48
N PRO A 398 -15.48 -34.87 7.65
CA PRO A 398 -14.38 -35.28 8.52
C PRO A 398 -13.32 -36.22 7.92
N SER A 399 -13.58 -36.89 6.81
CA SER A 399 -12.66 -37.80 6.12
C SER A 399 -12.26 -37.34 4.72
N GLU A 400 -12.68 -36.15 4.31
CA GLU A 400 -12.42 -35.61 2.97
C GLU A 400 -11.09 -34.85 2.95
N ARG A 401 -10.20 -35.25 2.04
CA ARG A 401 -8.98 -34.50 1.75
C ARG A 401 -9.22 -33.56 0.58
N HIS A 402 -8.95 -32.30 0.82
CA HIS A 402 -9.13 -31.21 -0.15
C HIS A 402 -7.84 -30.94 -0.94
N LYS A 403 -7.98 -30.47 -2.16
CA LYS A 403 -6.91 -29.78 -2.86
C LYS A 403 -6.62 -28.46 -2.14
N ALA A 404 -5.37 -27.98 -2.22
CA ALA A 404 -4.97 -26.78 -1.51
C ALA A 404 -4.27 -25.77 -2.41
N ALA A 405 -4.34 -24.49 -2.03
CA ALA A 405 -3.63 -23.41 -2.67
C ALA A 405 -2.93 -22.55 -1.61
N ILE A 406 -1.68 -22.18 -1.85
CA ILE A 406 -0.94 -21.23 -1.02
C ILE A 406 -0.87 -19.91 -1.77
N PHE A 407 -1.27 -18.84 -1.12
CA PHE A 407 -1.18 -17.48 -1.63
C PHE A 407 -0.01 -16.73 -1.00
N PHE A 408 0.78 -16.07 -1.84
CA PHE A 408 1.80 -15.10 -1.44
C PHE A 408 1.45 -13.73 -1.99
N HIS A 409 1.41 -12.72 -1.11
CA HIS A 409 1.17 -11.34 -1.52
C HIS A 409 2.37 -10.75 -2.28
N GLY A 410 2.15 -9.66 -2.99
CA GLY A 410 3.20 -8.88 -3.64
C GLY A 410 3.91 -7.91 -2.69
N GLY A 411 4.78 -7.11 -3.23
CA GLY A 411 5.39 -5.99 -2.54
C GLY A 411 6.88 -6.07 -2.27
N SER A 412 7.42 -6.71 -1.33
CA SER A 412 7.11 -7.58 -0.19
C SER A 412 6.50 -6.89 1.04
N ARG A 413 6.64 -5.56 1.17
CA ARG A 413 6.24 -4.73 2.33
C ARG A 413 4.72 -4.67 2.47
N ARG A 414 4.07 -5.81 2.69
CA ARG A 414 2.62 -5.96 2.90
C ARG A 414 2.35 -6.96 4.00
N GLN A 415 1.12 -6.93 4.51
CA GLN A 415 0.58 -7.94 5.43
C GLN A 415 -0.87 -8.23 5.03
N MET A 416 -1.20 -9.49 4.79
CA MET A 416 -2.60 -9.90 4.65
C MET A 416 -3.26 -9.95 6.02
N LEU A 417 -4.52 -9.50 6.11
CA LEU A 417 -5.26 -9.36 7.34
C LEU A 417 -6.43 -10.35 7.41
N LEU A 418 -6.98 -10.60 8.59
CA LEU A 418 -8.09 -11.54 8.83
C LEU A 418 -9.45 -10.96 8.38
N GLY A 419 -9.48 -10.33 7.22
CA GLY A 419 -10.65 -9.72 6.60
C GLY A 419 -10.30 -9.09 5.26
N TRP A 420 -11.30 -8.42 4.66
CA TRP A 420 -11.13 -7.68 3.41
C TRP A 420 -10.09 -6.58 3.58
N HIS A 421 -9.00 -6.71 2.83
CA HIS A 421 -7.87 -5.78 2.92
C HIS A 421 -8.25 -4.38 2.40
N TYR A 422 -7.68 -3.32 2.98
CA TYR A 422 -7.94 -1.94 2.59
C TYR A 422 -7.23 -1.51 1.29
N MET A 423 -6.22 -2.24 0.83
CA MET A 423 -5.56 -1.96 -0.44
C MET A 423 -6.27 -2.67 -1.59
N TYR A 424 -6.48 -1.95 -2.69
CA TYR A 424 -7.18 -2.43 -3.89
C TYR A 424 -6.72 -3.81 -4.38
N TYR A 425 -5.41 -3.99 -4.62
CA TYR A 425 -4.86 -5.26 -5.11
C TYR A 425 -5.14 -6.42 -4.15
N TYR A 426 -5.01 -6.18 -2.85
CA TYR A 426 -5.08 -7.25 -1.84
C TYR A 426 -6.50 -7.57 -1.40
N HIS A 427 -7.46 -6.67 -1.54
CA HIS A 427 -8.86 -7.09 -1.39
C HIS A 427 -9.30 -7.98 -2.55
N ASN A 428 -8.77 -7.75 -3.77
CA ASN A 428 -8.99 -8.65 -4.90
C ASN A 428 -8.37 -10.03 -4.64
N SER A 429 -7.15 -10.06 -4.10
CA SER A 429 -6.49 -11.32 -3.69
C SER A 429 -7.26 -12.03 -2.58
N TYR A 430 -7.79 -11.28 -1.60
CA TYR A 430 -8.68 -11.85 -0.57
C TYR A 430 -9.93 -12.46 -1.18
N ALA A 431 -10.54 -11.79 -2.16
CA ALA A 431 -11.68 -12.32 -2.91
C ALA A 431 -11.35 -13.62 -3.63
N MET A 432 -10.18 -13.70 -4.27
CA MET A 432 -9.74 -14.93 -4.95
C MET A 432 -9.53 -16.07 -3.95
N ASN A 433 -8.96 -15.80 -2.75
CA ASN A 433 -8.83 -16.80 -1.70
C ASN A 433 -10.20 -17.31 -1.22
N GLN A 434 -11.17 -16.41 -1.02
CA GLN A 434 -12.57 -16.77 -0.71
C GLN A 434 -13.20 -17.60 -1.84
N TYR A 435 -12.94 -17.22 -3.08
CA TYR A 435 -13.44 -17.94 -4.25
C TYR A 435 -12.88 -19.36 -4.33
N LEU A 436 -11.58 -19.54 -4.17
CA LEU A 436 -10.96 -20.87 -4.13
C LEU A 436 -11.52 -21.72 -2.98
N ALA A 437 -11.71 -21.12 -1.79
CA ALA A 437 -12.36 -21.82 -0.67
C ALA A 437 -13.79 -22.26 -1.01
N SER A 438 -14.55 -21.44 -1.71
CA SER A 438 -15.91 -21.80 -2.19
C SER A 438 -15.91 -22.93 -3.22
N ARG A 439 -14.78 -23.16 -3.91
CA ARG A 439 -14.56 -24.26 -4.86
C ARG A 439 -13.97 -25.51 -4.21
N GLY A 440 -13.92 -25.55 -2.88
CA GLY A 440 -13.46 -26.71 -2.13
C GLY A 440 -11.95 -26.79 -1.91
N TYR A 441 -11.22 -25.68 -2.06
CA TYR A 441 -9.80 -25.62 -1.68
C TYR A 441 -9.63 -25.27 -0.20
N VAL A 442 -8.65 -25.88 0.44
CA VAL A 442 -8.04 -25.30 1.63
C VAL A 442 -7.04 -24.24 1.14
N VAL A 443 -7.22 -22.99 1.54
CA VAL A 443 -6.32 -21.90 1.09
C VAL A 443 -5.51 -21.39 2.27
N LEU A 444 -4.19 -21.26 2.08
CA LEU A 444 -3.27 -20.69 3.06
C LEU A 444 -2.70 -19.39 2.51
N SER A 445 -3.09 -18.25 3.08
CA SER A 445 -2.54 -16.94 2.75
C SER A 445 -1.39 -16.63 3.71
N VAL A 446 -0.17 -16.49 3.21
CA VAL A 446 1.05 -16.44 4.02
C VAL A 446 1.60 -15.03 4.11
N ASN A 447 1.84 -14.55 5.33
CA ASN A 447 2.60 -13.35 5.62
C ASN A 447 4.08 -13.73 5.80
N TYR A 448 4.78 -13.89 4.69
CA TYR A 448 6.18 -14.31 4.66
C TYR A 448 7.12 -13.20 5.15
N ARG A 449 8.34 -13.60 5.58
CA ARG A 449 9.40 -12.64 5.97
C ARG A 449 9.62 -11.60 4.87
N SER A 450 10.13 -10.45 5.19
CA SER A 450 10.16 -9.23 4.38
C SER A 450 8.82 -8.48 4.25
N GLY A 451 7.71 -9.02 4.79
CA GLY A 451 6.44 -8.29 4.97
C GLY A 451 6.49 -7.30 6.16
N ILE A 452 5.39 -6.58 6.38
CA ILE A 452 5.22 -5.62 7.49
C ILE A 452 4.31 -6.20 8.58
N GLY A 453 4.19 -5.48 9.70
CA GLY A 453 3.31 -5.82 10.82
C GLY A 453 3.99 -6.67 11.90
N TYR A 454 5.23 -7.11 11.71
CA TYR A 454 5.96 -8.00 12.60
C TYR A 454 7.32 -7.42 13.03
N GLY A 455 7.52 -6.12 12.83
CA GLY A 455 8.72 -5.37 13.20
C GLY A 455 9.88 -5.47 12.21
N LEU A 456 10.93 -4.69 12.51
CA LEU A 456 12.10 -4.50 11.64
C LEU A 456 12.82 -5.81 11.27
N ASP A 457 13.01 -6.72 12.23
CA ASP A 457 13.75 -7.96 11.98
C ASP A 457 13.05 -8.89 11.00
N PHE A 458 11.75 -8.86 11.00
CA PHE A 458 10.93 -9.59 10.05
C PHE A 458 10.90 -8.88 8.70
N ARG A 459 10.66 -7.56 8.70
CA ARG A 459 10.60 -6.75 7.48
C ARG A 459 11.94 -6.69 6.76
N GLU A 460 13.02 -6.50 7.50
CA GLU A 460 14.39 -6.48 6.98
C GLU A 460 15.10 -7.82 7.26
N ALA A 461 14.42 -8.93 6.96
CA ALA A 461 14.96 -10.27 7.16
C ALA A 461 16.29 -10.44 6.43
N ILE A 462 17.23 -11.14 7.08
CA ILE A 462 18.54 -11.39 6.48
C ILE A 462 18.36 -12.21 5.21
N ASP A 463 19.05 -11.82 4.15
CA ASP A 463 19.09 -12.51 2.87
C ASP A 463 17.73 -12.58 2.15
N TYR A 464 16.81 -11.63 2.38
CA TYR A 464 15.57 -11.58 1.62
C TYR A 464 15.77 -11.04 0.18
N GLY A 465 14.82 -11.35 -0.70
CA GLY A 465 14.75 -10.81 -2.05
C GLY A 465 15.95 -11.11 -2.91
N ALA A 466 16.46 -10.10 -3.60
CA ALA A 466 17.64 -10.21 -4.47
C ALA A 466 18.93 -10.57 -3.73
N ASN A 467 18.91 -10.54 -2.41
CA ASN A 467 20.09 -10.78 -1.57
C ASN A 467 20.17 -12.20 -1.00
N GLY A 468 19.43 -13.18 -1.52
CA GLY A 468 19.54 -14.58 -1.05
C GLY A 468 18.25 -15.35 -0.97
N ALA A 469 17.10 -14.73 -1.28
CA ALA A 469 15.80 -15.40 -1.38
C ALA A 469 15.39 -16.18 -0.11
N SER A 470 15.64 -15.63 1.08
CA SER A 470 15.39 -16.34 2.35
C SER A 470 13.91 -16.68 2.57
N GLU A 471 12.98 -16.02 1.88
CA GLU A 471 11.54 -16.30 1.85
C GLU A 471 11.20 -17.69 1.28
N LEU A 472 12.10 -18.29 0.50
CA LEU A 472 11.92 -19.69 0.07
C LEU A 472 11.72 -20.64 1.25
N ARG A 473 12.32 -20.33 2.40
CA ARG A 473 12.15 -21.11 3.62
C ARG A 473 10.72 -21.06 4.15
N ASP A 474 10.04 -19.93 3.94
CA ASP A 474 8.62 -19.73 4.30
C ASP A 474 7.71 -20.45 3.30
N VAL A 475 8.06 -20.39 2.00
CA VAL A 475 7.35 -21.12 0.94
C VAL A 475 7.38 -22.62 1.21
N VAL A 476 8.55 -23.18 1.51
CA VAL A 476 8.71 -24.60 1.85
C VAL A 476 7.97 -24.94 3.15
N GLY A 477 8.10 -24.10 4.18
CA GLY A 477 7.39 -24.27 5.45
C GLY A 477 5.87 -24.32 5.27
N ALA A 478 5.31 -23.43 4.44
CA ALA A 478 3.89 -23.40 4.12
C ALA A 478 3.43 -24.67 3.39
N GLY A 479 4.23 -25.15 2.43
CA GLY A 479 3.97 -26.41 1.74
C GLY A 479 3.99 -27.61 2.67
N LEU A 480 4.99 -27.70 3.55
CA LEU A 480 5.09 -28.77 4.54
C LEU A 480 3.95 -28.73 5.58
N TYR A 481 3.54 -27.53 6.00
CA TYR A 481 2.39 -27.37 6.88
C TYR A 481 1.11 -27.93 6.26
N LEU A 482 0.80 -27.59 5.00
CA LEU A 482 -0.39 -28.11 4.31
C LEU A 482 -0.27 -29.62 4.05
N ARG A 483 0.91 -30.09 3.65
CA ARG A 483 1.17 -31.52 3.40
C ARG A 483 0.95 -32.40 4.63
N GLY A 484 1.23 -31.84 5.82
CA GLY A 484 1.05 -32.53 7.10
C GLY A 484 -0.37 -32.51 7.66
N ARG A 485 -1.32 -31.86 6.98
CA ARG A 485 -2.72 -31.75 7.45
C ARG A 485 -3.56 -32.95 7.02
N ASP A 486 -4.44 -33.42 7.90
CA ASP A 486 -5.35 -34.53 7.61
C ASP A 486 -6.45 -34.17 6.59
N ASP A 487 -6.80 -32.88 6.50
CA ASP A 487 -7.83 -32.34 5.60
C ASP A 487 -7.29 -31.92 4.23
N VAL A 488 -5.99 -32.08 3.96
CA VAL A 488 -5.35 -31.71 2.68
C VAL A 488 -4.81 -32.96 1.97
N ASP A 489 -4.99 -33.03 0.67
CA ASP A 489 -4.34 -34.02 -0.18
C ASP A 489 -2.89 -33.56 -0.45
N PRO A 490 -1.87 -34.29 0.05
CA PRO A 490 -0.48 -33.87 -0.01
C PRO A 490 0.09 -33.77 -1.44
N ASP A 491 -0.54 -34.43 -2.41
CA ASP A 491 -0.13 -34.41 -3.82
C ASP A 491 -0.87 -33.33 -4.64
N ARG A 492 -1.75 -32.54 -4.01
CA ARG A 492 -2.63 -31.57 -4.67
C ARG A 492 -2.52 -30.17 -4.05
N ILE A 493 -1.28 -29.71 -3.85
CA ILE A 493 -0.96 -28.39 -3.32
C ILE A 493 -0.42 -27.53 -4.46
N ALA A 494 -1.04 -26.38 -4.68
CA ALA A 494 -0.59 -25.39 -5.67
C ALA A 494 -0.15 -24.09 -5.01
N LEU A 495 0.61 -23.28 -5.75
CA LEU A 495 1.00 -21.92 -5.39
C LEU A 495 0.27 -20.92 -6.26
N TRP A 496 0.00 -19.72 -5.71
CA TRP A 496 -0.41 -18.59 -6.51
C TRP A 496 0.00 -17.27 -5.87
N GLY A 497 0.24 -16.25 -6.69
CA GLY A 497 0.58 -14.91 -6.23
C GLY A 497 0.91 -13.99 -7.38
N GLY A 498 0.94 -12.70 -7.10
CA GLY A 498 1.29 -11.67 -8.08
C GLY A 498 2.50 -10.85 -7.65
N SER A 499 3.24 -10.31 -8.65
CA SER A 499 4.41 -9.48 -8.41
C SER A 499 5.49 -10.24 -7.58
N TYR A 500 5.84 -9.73 -6.43
CA TYR A 500 6.70 -10.47 -5.50
C TYR A 500 6.11 -11.84 -5.09
N GLY A 501 4.79 -11.96 -4.99
CA GLY A 501 4.12 -13.25 -4.77
C GLY A 501 4.21 -14.19 -5.98
N GLY A 502 4.24 -13.64 -7.20
CA GLY A 502 4.56 -14.38 -8.43
C GLY A 502 6.00 -14.89 -8.41
N TYR A 503 6.95 -14.04 -8.00
CA TYR A 503 8.33 -14.45 -7.74
C TYR A 503 8.42 -15.65 -6.78
N LEU A 504 7.73 -15.59 -5.63
CA LEU A 504 7.74 -16.69 -4.65
C LEU A 504 7.05 -17.96 -5.19
N THR A 505 6.01 -17.79 -6.01
CA THR A 505 5.38 -18.90 -6.74
C THR A 505 6.36 -19.55 -7.70
N ALA A 506 7.00 -18.78 -8.57
CA ALA A 506 8.01 -19.28 -9.51
C ALA A 506 9.21 -19.91 -8.79
N LEU A 507 9.69 -19.27 -7.70
CA LEU A 507 10.79 -19.76 -6.90
C LEU A 507 10.47 -21.11 -6.22
N GLY A 508 9.26 -21.25 -5.68
CA GLY A 508 8.75 -22.49 -5.11
C GLY A 508 8.67 -23.61 -6.15
N LEU A 509 8.15 -23.31 -7.35
CA LEU A 509 8.10 -24.28 -8.46
C LEU A 509 9.50 -24.65 -8.98
N ALA A 510 10.44 -23.71 -8.99
CA ALA A 510 11.80 -23.97 -9.45
C ALA A 510 12.63 -24.79 -8.45
N ARG A 511 12.45 -24.57 -7.13
CA ARG A 511 13.32 -25.15 -6.09
C ARG A 511 12.69 -26.23 -5.22
N ALA A 512 11.36 -26.36 -5.27
CA ALA A 512 10.60 -27.33 -4.51
C ALA A 512 9.47 -27.94 -5.35
N SER A 513 9.76 -28.26 -6.62
CA SER A 513 8.78 -28.76 -7.59
C SER A 513 8.11 -30.09 -7.18
N ASP A 514 8.74 -30.86 -6.32
CA ASP A 514 8.21 -32.10 -5.74
C ASP A 514 7.18 -31.87 -4.62
N LEU A 515 7.12 -30.66 -4.08
CA LEU A 515 6.17 -30.25 -3.04
C LEU A 515 4.90 -29.62 -3.63
N PHE A 516 4.99 -29.03 -4.83
CA PHE A 516 3.92 -28.25 -5.42
C PHE A 516 3.51 -28.81 -6.80
N ALA A 517 2.23 -29.12 -6.94
CA ALA A 517 1.69 -29.78 -8.14
C ALA A 517 1.43 -28.84 -9.31
N ALA A 518 1.25 -27.54 -9.04
CA ALA A 518 1.01 -26.50 -10.05
C ALA A 518 1.23 -25.09 -9.47
N GLY A 519 1.30 -24.07 -10.33
CA GLY A 519 1.31 -22.68 -9.88
C GLY A 519 0.58 -21.72 -10.81
N VAL A 520 0.14 -20.59 -10.27
CA VAL A 520 -0.34 -19.44 -11.02
C VAL A 520 0.55 -18.26 -10.67
N ASP A 521 1.29 -17.82 -11.64
CA ASP A 521 2.23 -16.72 -11.55
C ASP A 521 1.66 -15.50 -12.29
N VAL A 522 1.33 -14.48 -11.52
CA VAL A 522 0.78 -13.24 -12.06
C VAL A 522 1.89 -12.18 -12.04
N HIS A 523 2.40 -11.79 -13.20
CA HIS A 523 3.47 -10.80 -13.39
C HIS A 523 4.63 -10.92 -12.38
N GLY A 524 5.13 -12.15 -12.17
CA GLY A 524 6.21 -12.42 -11.22
C GLY A 524 7.58 -11.99 -11.71
N VAL A 525 8.50 -11.81 -10.74
CA VAL A 525 9.93 -11.57 -11.01
C VAL A 525 10.64 -12.91 -11.20
N HIS A 526 11.41 -13.03 -12.28
CA HIS A 526 12.13 -14.27 -12.62
C HIS A 526 13.65 -14.08 -12.67
N ASP A 527 14.13 -12.86 -12.97
CA ASP A 527 15.53 -12.42 -12.81
C ASP A 527 15.60 -11.05 -12.12
N TRP A 528 16.10 -11.03 -10.88
CA TRP A 528 16.22 -9.80 -10.11
C TRP A 528 17.08 -8.72 -10.80
N ASN A 529 18.05 -9.06 -11.65
CA ASN A 529 18.85 -8.06 -12.34
C ASN A 529 18.02 -7.23 -13.32
N VAL A 530 17.00 -7.82 -13.94
CA VAL A 530 16.06 -7.11 -14.84
C VAL A 530 15.27 -6.10 -14.03
N VAL A 531 14.69 -6.53 -12.90
CA VAL A 531 13.85 -5.67 -12.06
C VAL A 531 14.68 -4.59 -11.36
N ILE A 532 15.85 -4.90 -10.82
CA ILE A 532 16.74 -3.88 -10.24
C ILE A 532 17.07 -2.80 -11.28
N ARG A 533 17.38 -3.17 -12.51
CA ARG A 533 17.63 -2.20 -13.60
C ARG A 533 16.40 -1.36 -13.93
N ASN A 534 15.21 -1.94 -13.86
CA ASN A 534 13.96 -1.22 -14.10
C ASN A 534 13.73 -0.11 -13.05
N PHE A 535 13.97 -0.40 -11.78
CA PHE A 535 13.85 0.59 -10.69
C PHE A 535 15.04 1.54 -10.58
N VAL A 536 16.23 1.09 -10.97
CA VAL A 536 17.47 1.85 -10.92
C VAL A 536 18.13 1.83 -12.30
N PRO A 537 17.71 2.68 -13.24
CA PRO A 537 18.20 2.65 -14.64
C PRO A 537 19.74 2.84 -14.77
N SER A 538 20.39 3.43 -13.75
CA SER A 538 21.85 3.55 -13.67
C SER A 538 22.58 2.27 -13.24
N TYR A 539 21.84 1.24 -12.81
CA TYR A 539 22.41 -0.04 -12.41
C TYR A 539 23.10 -0.74 -13.60
N GLN A 540 24.33 -1.12 -13.39
CA GLN A 540 25.14 -1.85 -14.37
C GLN A 540 25.69 -3.11 -13.70
N ALA A 541 25.17 -4.28 -14.09
CA ALA A 541 25.52 -5.57 -13.50
C ALA A 541 27.04 -5.84 -13.55
N GLU A 542 27.71 -5.38 -14.62
CA GLU A 542 29.15 -5.56 -14.83
C GLU A 542 29.98 -4.77 -13.80
N LYS A 543 29.47 -3.64 -13.32
CA LYS A 543 30.13 -2.82 -12.29
C LYS A 543 29.84 -3.31 -10.87
N HIS A 544 28.81 -4.14 -10.71
CA HIS A 544 28.34 -4.69 -9.45
C HIS A 544 28.27 -6.22 -9.49
N ALA A 545 29.31 -6.86 -10.02
CA ALA A 545 29.32 -8.29 -10.39
C ALA A 545 28.91 -9.23 -9.26
N GLU A 546 29.28 -8.97 -8.00
CA GLU A 546 28.89 -9.79 -6.87
C GLU A 546 27.39 -9.63 -6.54
N VAL A 547 26.88 -8.39 -6.54
CA VAL A 547 25.46 -8.11 -6.35
C VAL A 547 24.64 -8.75 -7.47
N ALA A 548 25.07 -8.59 -8.72
CA ALA A 548 24.38 -9.16 -9.87
C ALA A 548 24.35 -10.70 -9.84
N ARG A 549 25.46 -11.33 -9.46
CA ARG A 549 25.54 -12.79 -9.27
C ARG A 549 24.55 -13.23 -8.17
N ARG A 550 24.56 -12.56 -7.00
CA ARG A 550 23.69 -12.89 -5.89
C ARG A 550 22.21 -12.69 -6.22
N ALA A 551 21.89 -11.60 -6.95
CA ALA A 551 20.55 -11.33 -7.45
C ALA A 551 20.07 -12.44 -8.40
N PHE A 552 20.89 -12.86 -9.36
CA PHE A 552 20.57 -13.98 -10.23
C PHE A 552 20.41 -15.29 -9.45
N GLU A 553 21.35 -15.62 -8.56
CA GLU A 553 21.27 -16.80 -7.69
C GLU A 553 20.03 -16.82 -6.79
N SER A 554 19.45 -15.64 -6.50
CA SER A 554 18.20 -15.50 -5.74
C SER A 554 16.94 -15.63 -6.61
N SER A 555 17.10 -15.71 -7.92
CA SER A 555 16.02 -15.70 -8.90
C SER A 555 15.55 -17.12 -9.26
N PRO A 556 14.28 -17.31 -9.66
CA PRO A 556 13.78 -18.60 -10.20
C PRO A 556 14.60 -19.10 -11.37
N MET A 557 15.04 -18.22 -12.27
CA MET A 557 15.83 -18.56 -13.47
C MET A 557 17.13 -19.28 -13.13
N ALA A 558 17.75 -19.02 -11.99
CA ALA A 558 18.96 -19.73 -11.56
C ALA A 558 18.74 -21.21 -11.25
N SER A 559 17.49 -21.61 -11.00
CA SER A 559 17.12 -22.98 -10.60
C SER A 559 16.14 -23.64 -11.56
N ILE A 560 15.99 -23.09 -12.76
CA ILE A 560 15.00 -23.49 -13.75
C ILE A 560 15.12 -24.99 -14.12
N ALA A 561 16.31 -25.55 -14.13
CA ALA A 561 16.57 -26.97 -14.46
C ALA A 561 15.84 -27.97 -13.54
N SER A 562 15.46 -27.53 -12.34
CA SER A 562 14.71 -28.36 -11.37
C SER A 562 13.20 -28.19 -11.48
N TRP A 563 12.71 -27.24 -12.27
CA TRP A 563 11.28 -26.96 -12.43
C TRP A 563 10.60 -28.05 -13.25
N ARG A 564 9.47 -28.60 -12.74
CA ARG A 564 8.71 -29.68 -13.40
C ARG A 564 7.20 -29.44 -13.41
N SER A 565 6.70 -28.69 -12.43
CA SER A 565 5.26 -28.48 -12.22
C SER A 565 4.69 -27.51 -13.24
N PRO A 566 3.49 -27.75 -13.77
CA PRO A 566 2.86 -26.83 -14.71
C PRO A 566 2.56 -25.48 -14.08
N VAL A 567 2.61 -24.40 -14.89
CA VAL A 567 2.36 -23.04 -14.46
C VAL A 567 1.44 -22.30 -15.44
N LEU A 568 0.57 -21.44 -14.91
CA LEU A 568 -0.15 -20.42 -15.67
C LEU A 568 0.56 -19.07 -15.43
N LEU A 569 1.01 -18.45 -16.52
CA LEU A 569 1.60 -17.12 -16.54
C LEU A 569 0.53 -16.09 -16.92
N ILE A 570 0.32 -15.06 -16.11
CA ILE A 570 -0.64 -13.99 -16.38
C ILE A 570 0.09 -12.65 -16.33
N HIS A 571 0.02 -11.82 -17.37
CA HIS A 571 0.75 -10.55 -17.42
C HIS A 571 0.05 -9.51 -18.31
N GLY A 572 0.09 -8.25 -17.92
CA GLY A 572 -0.20 -7.11 -18.78
C GLY A 572 1.06 -6.64 -19.49
N ASP A 573 1.01 -6.36 -20.79
CA ASP A 573 2.23 -6.10 -21.57
C ASP A 573 2.80 -4.67 -21.42
N ASP A 574 2.02 -3.74 -20.82
CA ASP A 574 2.51 -2.40 -20.42
C ASP A 574 2.86 -2.34 -18.92
N ASP A 575 3.24 -3.47 -18.33
CA ASP A 575 3.71 -3.51 -16.94
C ASP A 575 5.05 -2.80 -16.80
N ARG A 576 5.07 -1.73 -15.98
CA ARG A 576 6.25 -0.91 -15.72
C ARG A 576 6.90 -1.18 -14.36
N ASN A 577 6.31 -2.05 -13.56
CA ASN A 577 6.88 -2.50 -12.30
C ASN A 577 7.73 -3.76 -12.52
N VAL A 578 7.15 -4.75 -13.17
CA VAL A 578 7.83 -5.98 -13.58
C VAL A 578 7.76 -6.05 -15.10
N PRO A 579 8.87 -5.86 -15.82
CA PRO A 579 8.86 -5.84 -17.28
C PRO A 579 8.27 -7.12 -17.87
N PHE A 580 7.44 -7.00 -18.91
CA PHE A 580 6.80 -8.13 -19.56
C PHE A 580 7.81 -9.17 -20.10
N SER A 581 9.05 -8.74 -20.38
CA SER A 581 10.15 -9.63 -20.75
C SER A 581 10.43 -10.72 -19.71
N GLU A 582 10.13 -10.50 -18.44
CA GLU A 582 10.26 -11.52 -17.38
C GLU A 582 9.43 -12.77 -17.71
N SER A 583 8.18 -12.60 -18.14
CA SER A 583 7.32 -13.71 -18.55
C SER A 583 7.75 -14.32 -19.88
N VAL A 584 8.24 -13.51 -20.84
CA VAL A 584 8.73 -13.99 -22.13
C VAL A 584 9.94 -14.90 -21.94
N ASP A 585 10.94 -14.43 -21.18
CA ASP A 585 12.17 -15.17 -20.94
C ASP A 585 11.91 -16.47 -20.17
N LEU A 586 11.02 -16.43 -19.18
CA LEU A 586 10.62 -17.64 -18.45
C LEU A 586 9.92 -18.65 -19.35
N ALA A 587 8.94 -18.21 -20.14
CA ALA A 587 8.19 -19.09 -21.06
C ALA A 587 9.13 -19.78 -22.06
N GLU A 588 10.10 -19.04 -22.63
CA GLU A 588 11.10 -19.60 -23.54
C GLU A 588 11.91 -20.74 -22.89
N VAL A 589 12.36 -20.54 -21.66
CA VAL A 589 13.17 -21.55 -20.97
C VAL A 589 12.33 -22.76 -20.55
N LEU A 590 11.11 -22.55 -20.06
CA LEU A 590 10.17 -23.63 -19.73
C LEU A 590 9.85 -24.48 -20.97
N ALA A 591 9.61 -23.84 -22.13
CA ALA A 591 9.38 -24.55 -23.40
C ALA A 591 10.59 -25.41 -23.78
N LYS A 592 11.81 -24.89 -23.69
CA LYS A 592 13.06 -25.62 -23.97
C LYS A 592 13.25 -26.84 -23.06
N GLN A 593 12.72 -26.79 -21.84
CA GLN A 593 12.79 -27.89 -20.88
C GLN A 593 11.62 -28.86 -20.95
N GLY A 594 10.60 -28.57 -21.78
CA GLY A 594 9.40 -29.39 -21.88
C GLY A 594 8.47 -29.27 -20.66
N VAL A 595 8.61 -28.21 -19.85
CA VAL A 595 7.68 -27.91 -18.75
C VAL A 595 6.40 -27.33 -19.34
N GLN A 596 5.26 -27.85 -18.88
CA GLN A 596 3.96 -27.35 -19.35
C GLN A 596 3.67 -25.96 -18.77
N TYR A 597 3.35 -25.00 -19.62
CA TYR A 597 2.84 -23.71 -19.20
C TYR A 597 1.64 -23.30 -20.06
N GLU A 598 0.79 -22.46 -19.50
CA GLU A 598 -0.29 -21.75 -20.17
C GLU A 598 -0.06 -20.26 -19.97
N GLU A 599 -0.56 -19.43 -20.85
CA GLU A 599 -0.37 -17.99 -20.79
C GLU A 599 -1.70 -17.24 -20.96
N LEU A 600 -1.84 -16.12 -20.26
CA LEU A 600 -2.92 -15.17 -20.40
C LEU A 600 -2.32 -13.77 -20.39
N VAL A 601 -2.34 -13.12 -21.55
CA VAL A 601 -1.78 -11.78 -21.74
C VAL A 601 -2.90 -10.76 -21.89
N PHE A 602 -2.77 -9.64 -21.22
CA PHE A 602 -3.67 -8.49 -21.35
C PHE A 602 -2.96 -7.36 -22.09
N PRO A 603 -3.23 -7.16 -23.39
CA PRO A 603 -2.66 -6.05 -24.13
C PRO A 603 -3.02 -4.70 -23.53
N ASP A 604 -2.05 -3.79 -23.48
CA ASP A 604 -2.16 -2.43 -22.94
C ASP A 604 -2.56 -2.35 -21.44
N ASP A 605 -2.48 -3.45 -20.69
CA ASP A 605 -2.76 -3.42 -19.26
C ASP A 605 -1.46 -3.34 -18.42
N VAL A 606 -1.58 -2.74 -17.25
CA VAL A 606 -0.48 -2.47 -16.33
C VAL A 606 -0.40 -3.49 -15.21
N HIS A 607 0.55 -3.29 -14.28
CA HIS A 607 0.81 -4.19 -13.15
C HIS A 607 -0.43 -4.52 -12.32
N ASP A 608 -1.27 -3.54 -12.00
CA ASP A 608 -2.44 -3.73 -11.12
C ASP A 608 -3.76 -4.03 -11.87
N PHE A 609 -3.71 -4.36 -13.17
CA PHE A 609 -4.87 -4.55 -14.04
C PHE A 609 -5.96 -3.50 -13.83
N LEU A 610 -5.98 -2.49 -14.66
CA LEU A 610 -6.93 -1.38 -14.54
C LEU A 610 -8.38 -1.77 -14.83
N LEU A 611 -8.57 -2.80 -15.69
CA LEU A 611 -9.89 -3.18 -16.13
C LEU A 611 -10.48 -4.29 -15.28
N HIS A 612 -11.68 -4.07 -14.75
CA HIS A 612 -12.45 -5.06 -14.01
C HIS A 612 -12.58 -6.41 -14.76
N LYS A 613 -12.87 -6.36 -16.07
CA LYS A 613 -12.95 -7.56 -16.90
C LYS A 613 -11.68 -8.39 -16.90
N ASN A 614 -10.50 -7.76 -16.82
CA ASN A 614 -9.21 -8.44 -16.83
C ASN A 614 -8.96 -9.14 -15.48
N TRP A 615 -9.34 -8.54 -14.35
CA TRP A 615 -9.35 -9.22 -13.06
C TRP A 615 -10.25 -10.46 -13.06
N LEU A 616 -11.48 -10.36 -13.64
CA LEU A 616 -12.39 -11.50 -13.75
C LEU A 616 -11.79 -12.61 -14.61
N ALA A 617 -11.23 -12.25 -15.78
CA ALA A 617 -10.60 -13.21 -16.69
C ALA A 617 -9.39 -13.89 -16.03
N ALA A 618 -8.54 -13.13 -15.31
CA ALA A 618 -7.39 -13.67 -14.58
C ALA A 618 -7.82 -14.68 -13.50
N PHE A 619 -8.83 -14.35 -12.70
CA PHE A 619 -9.32 -15.23 -11.65
C PHE A 619 -10.03 -16.48 -12.19
N GLU A 620 -10.82 -16.34 -13.23
CA GLU A 620 -11.46 -17.48 -13.90
C GLU A 620 -10.42 -18.41 -14.52
N ALA A 621 -9.45 -17.86 -15.25
CA ALA A 621 -8.36 -18.65 -15.84
C ALA A 621 -7.55 -19.37 -14.76
N SER A 622 -7.20 -18.68 -13.66
CA SER A 622 -6.47 -19.25 -12.53
C SER A 622 -7.21 -20.41 -11.89
N ALA A 623 -8.49 -20.23 -11.56
CA ALA A 623 -9.29 -21.27 -10.93
C ALA A 623 -9.49 -22.48 -11.88
N ASN A 624 -9.75 -22.24 -13.14
CA ASN A 624 -9.92 -23.30 -14.13
C ASN A 624 -8.63 -24.06 -14.41
N PHE A 625 -7.49 -23.37 -14.44
CA PHE A 625 -6.17 -23.98 -14.55
C PHE A 625 -5.90 -24.89 -13.34
N LEU A 626 -6.06 -24.38 -12.13
CA LEU A 626 -5.87 -25.14 -10.90
C LEU A 626 -6.80 -26.35 -10.81
N ASP A 627 -8.07 -26.21 -11.21
CA ASP A 627 -9.02 -27.31 -11.23
C ASP A 627 -8.60 -28.42 -12.20
N ARG A 628 -8.08 -28.08 -13.37
CA ARG A 628 -7.57 -29.08 -14.35
C ARG A 628 -6.31 -29.78 -13.83
N LYS A 629 -5.35 -29.01 -13.29
CA LYS A 629 -4.05 -29.57 -12.87
C LYS A 629 -4.13 -30.33 -11.54
N LEU A 630 -5.04 -29.93 -10.65
CA LEU A 630 -5.30 -30.57 -9.37
C LEU A 630 -6.55 -31.47 -9.39
N GLY A 631 -7.08 -31.83 -10.57
CA GLY A 631 -8.31 -32.61 -10.76
C GLY A 631 -8.38 -33.89 -9.95
N SER A 632 -9.54 -34.57 -9.90
CA SER A 632 -9.69 -35.85 -9.19
C SER A 632 -8.76 -36.90 -9.78
N ARG A 633 -7.93 -37.55 -8.95
CA ARG A 633 -7.32 -38.83 -9.34
C ARG A 633 -8.45 -39.80 -9.69
N THR A 634 -8.49 -40.28 -10.93
CA THR A 634 -9.16 -41.55 -11.20
C THR A 634 -8.47 -42.57 -10.31
N PRO A 635 -9.17 -43.31 -9.45
CA PRO A 635 -8.52 -44.37 -8.66
C PRO A 635 -7.81 -45.31 -9.66
N THR A 636 -6.49 -45.39 -9.57
CA THR A 636 -5.77 -46.49 -10.20
C THR A 636 -6.32 -47.73 -9.55
N THR A 637 -7.22 -48.44 -10.22
CA THR A 637 -7.57 -49.79 -9.90
C THR A 637 -6.27 -50.58 -9.97
N ASN A 638 -5.66 -50.86 -8.81
CA ASN A 638 -4.70 -51.95 -8.72
C ASN A 638 -5.45 -53.20 -9.16
N GLN A 639 -5.22 -53.61 -10.39
CA GLN A 639 -5.49 -55.01 -10.75
C GLN A 639 -4.46 -55.88 -10.06
N PRO A 640 -4.89 -56.98 -9.43
CA PRO A 640 -4.05 -57.91 -8.67
C PRO A 640 -2.98 -58.62 -9.51
#